data_f2e1569642b8b518a5663d7bc0fac6f1
#
_entry.id   f2e1569642b8b518a5663d7bc0fac6f1
#
_cell.length_a   1.000
_cell.length_b   1.000
_cell.length_c   1.000
_cell.angle_alpha   90.00
_cell.angle_beta   90.00
_cell.angle_gamma   90.00
#
_symmetry.space_group_name_H-M   'P 1'
#
loop_
_entity.id
_entity.type
_entity.pdbx_description
1 polymer ?
#
loop_
_entity_poly.entity_id
_entity_poly.type
_entity_poly.pdbx_seq_one_letter_code
_entity_poly.pdbx_strand_id
1 'polypeptide(L)'
;MNTGLRPCRRVSAMSQASRLLLLPLLLAAPVVHAQSAEPPAGAVDQDLPLDPMPDLGVAWPDLGQADTVTSLPPDPLDAPDMAGQVADAAVPDPGDEVPAEVAAFADSGEEKRYLVQLNGADQIADPQFDSRFKQLSVLREGEGKPANIAQINRRIKEDSELLERLLRAKGYYAARVRSAISVLPGTEDRLAVQFDIAAGPRYQLASVDLPGLNEAGEREAKLREAFAVQVGDPVDADAILAGQASLSLALSENGFPFASVGEPEVRIDHEERKGELDIVVTPGAYRTFGSIILNNEKLFSARHVARIARFERGDPYNISDVEDLRGAIVATGLISSVTLTPKDAGDGEHVDLAVDVRPAPLRTIAGELGYGTGEGYRAAVSWQHRNLFPPEGAVTLRGVLGTQEQTASFTYRRNNFRERDHVLTGLVSISNIKRDAYDARTITLSGALERQTNILFQKKWVWRVGAELIASDEKDAFSGGNRRTFLIGAVPLSLTYDGSDDLLNPSRGFRLGGRFSPELSFQNGTFGYSRVQIDGSVYQPMTERVVLAARARFGTILGSTVDRIAPSRRFYAGGGASVRGYGYQDIGPRDANNDPIGGKSLAEFSLESRVRFGNFGVVPFIDAGNISTSFLPRFRDLRIGAGLGLRYYSSFGPIRIDVGTPLNPQKGDPRVAVYVSLGQAF
;
A
#
# COMPACT_ATOMS: atom_id res chain seq x y z
N MET A 1 30.35 -16.46 -50.60
CA MET A 1 30.73 -15.10 -50.94
C MET A 1 29.74 -14.14 -50.33
N ASN A 2 30.24 -13.20 -49.57
CA ASN A 2 29.58 -12.07 -48.86
C ASN A 2 28.69 -12.39 -47.65
N THR A 3 29.39 -12.48 -46.57
CA THR A 3 28.94 -12.31 -45.19
C THR A 3 28.70 -10.83 -44.89
N GLY A 4 27.50 -10.46 -44.46
CA GLY A 4 27.15 -9.12 -44.00
C GLY A 4 26.91 -9.08 -42.49
N LEU A 5 27.93 -8.77 -41.73
CA LEU A 5 27.89 -8.44 -40.29
C LEU A 5 27.18 -7.09 -40.08
N ARG A 6 26.17 -7.04 -39.23
CA ARG A 6 25.62 -5.82 -38.72
C ARG A 6 26.40 -5.30 -37.51
N PRO A 7 26.75 -4.01 -37.43
CA PRO A 7 27.54 -3.49 -36.32
C PRO A 7 26.68 -3.13 -35.11
N CYS A 8 27.18 -3.53 -33.92
CA CYS A 8 26.78 -3.05 -32.60
C CYS A 8 26.89 -1.49 -32.53
N ARG A 9 25.81 -0.79 -32.19
CA ARG A 9 25.87 0.64 -31.89
C ARG A 9 26.41 0.85 -30.48
N ARG A 10 27.61 1.35 -30.39
CA ARG A 10 28.20 1.97 -29.20
C ARG A 10 27.43 3.23 -28.83
N VAL A 11 27.05 3.35 -27.58
CA VAL A 11 26.56 4.58 -26.97
C VAL A 11 27.77 5.51 -26.81
N SER A 12 27.77 6.63 -27.51
CA SER A 12 28.80 7.66 -27.39
C SER A 12 28.62 8.46 -26.11
N ALA A 13 29.72 8.69 -25.40
CA ALA A 13 29.82 9.57 -24.26
C ALA A 13 29.46 11.02 -24.64
N MET A 14 28.48 11.60 -23.96
CA MET A 14 28.18 13.06 -24.06
C MET A 14 29.24 13.83 -23.30
N SER A 15 29.77 14.86 -23.99
CA SER A 15 30.86 15.70 -23.58
C SER A 15 30.54 16.62 -22.38
N GLN A 16 31.59 17.00 -21.66
CA GLN A 16 31.61 17.72 -20.37
C GLN A 16 31.18 19.23 -20.43
N ALA A 17 30.39 19.66 -21.39
CA ALA A 17 30.09 21.10 -21.57
C ALA A 17 28.77 21.60 -20.90
N SER A 18 28.02 20.75 -20.16
CA SER A 18 26.74 21.15 -19.56
C SER A 18 26.76 21.32 -18.02
N ARG A 19 27.94 21.52 -17.42
CA ARG A 19 28.08 21.59 -15.96
C ARG A 19 27.99 22.97 -15.31
N LEU A 20 27.59 24.01 -16.01
CA LEU A 20 27.73 25.39 -15.48
C LEU A 20 26.44 26.20 -15.34
N LEU A 21 25.25 25.62 -15.51
CA LEU A 21 23.97 26.36 -15.40
C LEU A 21 22.95 25.83 -14.38
N LEU A 22 23.35 24.94 -13.48
CA LEU A 22 22.42 24.27 -12.52
C LEU A 22 22.74 24.56 -11.04
N LEU A 23 23.52 25.55 -10.68
CA LEU A 23 24.04 25.70 -9.31
C LEU A 23 23.29 26.63 -8.36
N PRO A 24 22.26 27.45 -8.69
CA PRO A 24 21.52 28.13 -7.61
C PRO A 24 20.17 27.48 -7.22
N LEU A 25 19.76 26.32 -7.78
CA LEU A 25 18.48 25.69 -7.42
C LEU A 25 18.61 24.54 -6.40
N LEU A 26 19.79 24.24 -5.92
CA LEU A 26 20.09 23.07 -5.08
C LEU A 26 20.00 23.30 -3.57
N LEU A 27 19.49 24.46 -3.13
CA LEU A 27 19.27 24.74 -1.70
C LEU A 27 17.81 24.64 -1.24
N ALA A 28 16.87 24.32 -2.13
CA ALA A 28 15.53 23.91 -1.72
C ALA A 28 15.46 22.38 -1.84
N ALA A 29 15.43 21.67 -0.73
CA ALA A 29 15.19 20.22 -0.71
C ALA A 29 13.95 19.91 -1.57
N PRO A 30 14.02 18.98 -2.52
CA PRO A 30 12.89 18.66 -3.39
C PRO A 30 11.83 17.91 -2.58
N VAL A 31 10.63 18.31 -2.75
CA VAL A 31 9.46 17.84 -2.01
C VAL A 31 8.35 17.44 -2.96
N VAL A 32 7.61 16.34 -2.79
CA VAL A 32 6.71 15.75 -3.79
C VAL A 32 5.37 15.21 -3.29
N HIS A 33 4.37 15.13 -4.11
CA HIS A 33 2.98 14.75 -3.85
C HIS A 33 2.56 13.39 -4.38
N ALA A 34 1.77 12.67 -3.58
CA ALA A 34 0.81 11.77 -4.13
C ALA A 34 -0.49 12.51 -4.37
N GLN A 35 -0.97 12.37 -5.54
CA GLN A 35 -2.39 12.39 -5.70
C GLN A 35 -2.89 10.99 -5.39
N SER A 36 -3.74 10.87 -4.35
CA SER A 36 -4.79 9.87 -4.39
C SER A 36 -5.29 9.83 -5.83
N ALA A 37 -5.53 8.64 -6.38
CA ALA A 37 -6.04 8.48 -7.74
C ALA A 37 -7.04 9.59 -8.02
N GLU A 38 -6.73 10.45 -8.99
CA GLU A 38 -7.62 11.53 -9.36
C GLU A 38 -9.01 10.94 -9.61
N PRO A 39 -10.07 11.57 -9.15
CA PRO A 39 -11.41 11.19 -9.55
C PRO A 39 -11.47 11.18 -11.07
N PRO A 40 -12.34 10.38 -11.68
CA PRO A 40 -12.39 10.24 -13.12
C PRO A 40 -12.41 11.60 -13.75
N ALA A 41 -11.51 11.79 -14.70
CA ALA A 41 -11.23 13.04 -15.38
C ALA A 41 -12.49 13.81 -15.72
N GLY A 42 -12.49 15.05 -15.43
CA GLY A 42 -13.54 15.96 -15.78
C GLY A 42 -13.76 17.02 -14.75
N ALA A 43 -12.97 16.95 -13.75
CA ALA A 43 -12.92 18.09 -12.87
C ALA A 43 -12.03 19.13 -13.48
N VAL A 44 -12.62 20.19 -13.90
CA VAL A 44 -12.01 21.51 -13.91
C VAL A 44 -11.23 21.64 -12.62
N ASP A 45 -9.94 21.95 -12.72
CA ASP A 45 -8.98 22.29 -11.67
C ASP A 45 -9.55 22.26 -10.24
N GLN A 46 -9.39 21.13 -9.60
CA GLN A 46 -10.23 20.86 -8.44
C GLN A 46 -9.40 20.87 -7.18
N ASP A 47 -9.44 21.99 -6.54
CA ASP A 47 -9.56 22.05 -5.10
C ASP A 47 -11.05 21.84 -4.76
N LEU A 48 -11.63 20.67 -5.08
CA LEU A 48 -12.94 20.32 -4.58
C LEU A 48 -12.80 19.97 -3.11
N PRO A 49 -13.58 20.60 -2.27
CA PRO A 49 -13.72 20.23 -0.90
C PRO A 49 -14.34 18.84 -0.82
N LEU A 50 -13.80 17.97 -0.01
CA LEU A 50 -14.16 16.56 0.05
C LEU A 50 -14.12 15.92 -1.34
N ASP A 51 -12.90 15.65 -1.81
CA ASP A 51 -12.73 14.74 -2.94
C ASP A 51 -13.56 13.50 -2.67
N PRO A 52 -14.44 13.09 -3.60
CA PRO A 52 -15.07 11.78 -3.47
C PRO A 52 -13.94 10.78 -3.28
N MET A 53 -14.10 9.86 -2.32
CA MET A 53 -13.12 8.81 -2.07
C MET A 53 -12.68 8.26 -3.42
N PRO A 54 -11.39 8.25 -3.72
CA PRO A 54 -10.91 7.72 -4.97
C PRO A 54 -11.51 6.33 -5.13
N ASP A 55 -12.03 6.01 -6.32
CA ASP A 55 -12.37 4.63 -6.65
C ASP A 55 -11.08 3.83 -6.58
N LEU A 56 -10.86 3.19 -5.44
CA LEU A 56 -9.64 2.42 -5.15
C LEU A 56 -9.52 1.19 -6.07
N GLY A 57 -10.52 0.97 -6.97
CA GLY A 57 -10.57 -0.20 -7.83
C GLY A 57 -10.82 -1.51 -7.07
N VAL A 58 -11.05 -1.42 -5.77
CA VAL A 58 -11.35 -2.55 -4.88
C VAL A 58 -12.78 -2.38 -4.38
N ALA A 59 -13.61 -3.41 -4.51
CA ALA A 59 -14.94 -3.40 -3.91
C ALA A 59 -14.80 -3.19 -2.39
N TRP A 60 -15.63 -2.31 -1.83
CA TRP A 60 -15.71 -2.12 -0.38
C TRP A 60 -15.99 -3.45 0.30
N PRO A 61 -15.28 -3.80 1.40
CA PRO A 61 -15.61 -4.99 2.17
C PRO A 61 -17.06 -4.91 2.64
N ASP A 62 -17.79 -6.00 2.46
CA ASP A 62 -19.14 -6.13 2.99
C ASP A 62 -19.05 -6.23 4.52
N LEU A 63 -19.36 -5.15 5.22
CA LEU A 63 -19.35 -5.08 6.68
C LEU A 63 -20.35 -6.04 7.36
N GLY A 64 -21.18 -6.74 6.58
CA GLY A 64 -22.14 -7.74 7.07
C GLY A 64 -21.63 -9.18 7.02
N GLN A 65 -20.47 -9.44 6.42
CA GLN A 65 -19.84 -10.78 6.47
C GLN A 65 -18.73 -10.74 7.52
N ALA A 66 -18.82 -11.65 8.49
CA ALA A 66 -17.71 -11.94 9.39
C ALA A 66 -16.47 -12.26 8.53
N ASP A 67 -15.35 -11.61 8.85
CA ASP A 67 -14.07 -11.84 8.20
C ASP A 67 -13.84 -13.35 8.06
N THR A 68 -13.93 -13.87 6.85
CA THR A 68 -13.32 -15.15 6.55
C THR A 68 -11.83 -14.90 6.65
N VAL A 69 -11.29 -15.26 7.79
CA VAL A 69 -9.85 -15.29 8.02
C VAL A 69 -9.26 -16.02 6.83
N THR A 70 -8.56 -15.27 5.97
CA THR A 70 -7.69 -15.84 4.96
C THR A 70 -6.79 -16.80 5.74
N SER A 71 -6.88 -18.09 5.45
CA SER A 71 -6.07 -19.10 6.10
C SER A 71 -4.62 -18.61 6.09
N LEU A 72 -4.09 -18.31 7.27
CA LEU A 72 -2.68 -18.20 7.49
C LEU A 72 -2.00 -19.41 6.82
N PRO A 73 -0.78 -19.27 6.28
CA PRO A 73 -0.02 -20.42 5.86
C PRO A 73 -0.07 -21.46 7.00
N PRO A 74 -0.14 -22.76 6.68
CA PRO A 74 -0.29 -23.79 7.70
C PRO A 74 0.70 -23.56 8.82
N ASP A 75 0.21 -23.64 10.04
CA ASP A 75 1.00 -23.49 11.25
C ASP A 75 2.26 -24.38 11.11
N PRO A 76 3.48 -23.90 11.37
CA PRO A 76 4.68 -24.74 11.35
C PRO A 76 4.60 -25.98 12.25
N LEU A 77 3.58 -26.05 13.13
CA LEU A 77 3.28 -27.20 13.97
C LEU A 77 2.44 -28.28 13.28
N ASP A 78 1.81 -28.01 12.11
CA ASP A 78 1.15 -29.00 11.26
C ASP A 78 2.11 -29.65 10.24
N ALA A 79 3.40 -29.30 10.27
CA ALA A 79 4.41 -30.06 9.56
C ALA A 79 4.42 -31.51 10.13
N PRO A 80 4.51 -32.54 9.27
CA PRO A 80 4.51 -33.91 9.71
C PRO A 80 5.57 -34.10 10.79
N ASP A 81 5.19 -34.81 11.83
CA ASP A 81 6.00 -35.08 13.03
C ASP A 81 7.33 -35.73 12.63
N MET A 82 8.38 -34.91 12.44
CA MET A 82 9.74 -35.40 12.15
C MET A 82 10.37 -36.12 13.36
N ALA A 83 9.63 -36.23 14.48
CA ALA A 83 10.05 -36.95 15.69
C ALA A 83 9.80 -38.48 15.63
N GLY A 84 9.18 -39.01 14.56
CA GLY A 84 8.68 -40.36 14.47
C GLY A 84 9.68 -41.51 14.25
N GLN A 85 10.98 -41.26 14.12
CA GLN A 85 11.97 -42.32 13.89
C GLN A 85 13.25 -42.17 14.72
N VAL A 86 13.16 -41.81 15.98
CA VAL A 86 14.29 -42.02 16.89
C VAL A 86 14.02 -43.26 17.69
N ALA A 87 14.74 -44.34 17.42
CA ALA A 87 14.71 -45.54 18.25
C ALA A 87 15.04 -45.18 19.70
N ASP A 88 14.09 -45.48 20.55
CA ASP A 88 14.07 -45.24 21.99
C ASP A 88 15.25 -45.96 22.67
N ALA A 89 16.36 -45.23 22.88
CA ALA A 89 17.34 -45.64 23.87
C ALA A 89 16.92 -45.04 25.20
N ALA A 90 16.20 -45.83 25.99
CA ALA A 90 15.73 -45.47 27.31
C ALA A 90 16.87 -44.96 28.19
N VAL A 91 16.94 -43.66 28.40
CA VAL A 91 17.71 -43.03 29.48
C VAL A 91 16.82 -43.08 30.74
N PRO A 92 17.31 -43.56 31.89
CA PRO A 92 16.49 -43.66 33.11
C PRO A 92 16.00 -42.28 33.55
N ASP A 93 14.72 -42.17 33.74
CA ASP A 93 14.01 -41.01 34.29
C ASP A 93 14.54 -40.70 35.71
N PRO A 94 15.19 -39.56 35.97
CA PRO A 94 15.45 -39.13 37.34
C PRO A 94 14.20 -38.42 37.81
N GLY A 95 13.38 -39.14 38.62
CA GLY A 95 12.09 -38.75 39.15
C GLY A 95 12.01 -37.29 39.56
N ASP A 96 10.97 -36.61 39.09
CA ASP A 96 10.53 -35.31 39.56
C ASP A 96 10.17 -35.40 41.06
N GLU A 97 11.11 -35.00 41.95
CA GLU A 97 10.81 -34.85 43.36
C GLU A 97 9.91 -33.62 43.54
N VAL A 98 8.61 -33.87 43.66
CA VAL A 98 7.64 -32.86 44.06
C VAL A 98 7.96 -32.45 45.49
N PRO A 99 8.25 -31.18 45.82
CA PRO A 99 8.52 -30.72 47.17
C PRO A 99 7.35 -31.12 48.10
N ALA A 100 7.68 -31.59 49.33
CA ALA A 100 6.68 -32.11 50.27
C ALA A 100 5.55 -31.12 50.59
N GLU A 101 5.82 -29.82 50.52
CA GLU A 101 4.83 -28.74 50.65
C GLU A 101 3.82 -28.73 49.48
N VAL A 102 4.26 -29.01 48.26
CA VAL A 102 3.38 -29.08 47.07
C VAL A 102 2.58 -30.39 47.06
N ALA A 103 3.16 -31.50 47.55
CA ALA A 103 2.46 -32.77 47.71
C ALA A 103 1.30 -32.67 48.71
N ALA A 104 1.42 -31.88 49.76
CA ALA A 104 0.34 -31.64 50.73
C ALA A 104 -0.87 -30.90 50.11
N PHE A 105 -0.68 -30.09 49.07
CA PHE A 105 -1.78 -29.44 48.35
C PHE A 105 -2.42 -30.32 47.29
N ALA A 106 -1.75 -31.37 46.83
CA ALA A 106 -2.30 -32.30 45.83
C ALA A 106 -3.51 -33.07 46.38
N ASP A 107 -3.51 -33.35 47.68
CA ASP A 107 -4.60 -34.08 48.35
C ASP A 107 -5.78 -33.17 48.76
N SER A 108 -5.62 -31.85 48.78
CA SER A 108 -6.66 -30.91 49.24
C SER A 108 -7.73 -30.57 48.22
N GLY A 109 -7.46 -30.79 46.92
CA GLY A 109 -8.37 -30.36 45.83
C GLY A 109 -8.54 -28.84 45.68
N GLU A 110 -7.75 -28.04 46.41
CA GLU A 110 -7.80 -26.59 46.34
C GLU A 110 -7.30 -26.06 44.99
N GLU A 111 -7.99 -25.06 44.45
CA GLU A 111 -7.56 -24.32 43.29
C GLU A 111 -6.60 -23.20 43.66
N LYS A 112 -5.43 -23.17 43.07
CA LYS A 112 -4.40 -22.12 43.26
C LYS A 112 -4.15 -21.38 41.98
N ARG A 113 -3.74 -20.11 42.09
CA ARG A 113 -3.25 -19.32 40.96
C ARG A 113 -1.75 -19.56 40.78
N TYR A 114 -1.25 -19.52 39.55
CA TYR A 114 0.16 -19.74 39.29
C TYR A 114 0.74 -18.70 38.38
N LEU A 115 2.07 -18.55 38.41
CA LEU A 115 2.89 -17.77 37.50
C LEU A 115 3.91 -18.70 36.84
N VAL A 116 4.23 -18.46 35.60
CA VAL A 116 5.20 -19.25 34.82
C VAL A 116 6.52 -18.49 34.72
N GLN A 117 7.62 -19.16 35.05
CA GLN A 117 8.98 -18.63 34.94
C GLN A 117 9.78 -19.54 34.01
N LEU A 118 10.49 -18.93 33.07
CA LEU A 118 11.34 -19.63 32.11
C LEU A 118 12.79 -19.17 32.33
N ASN A 119 13.65 -20.07 32.80
CA ASN A 119 15.06 -19.83 33.02
C ASN A 119 15.91 -20.48 31.92
N GLY A 120 17.03 -19.87 31.56
CA GLY A 120 17.94 -20.39 30.55
C GLY A 120 17.53 -20.11 29.09
N ALA A 121 16.43 -19.40 28.86
CA ALA A 121 16.01 -18.98 27.52
C ALA A 121 17.00 -18.01 26.85
N ASP A 122 17.77 -17.28 27.64
CA ASP A 122 18.86 -16.37 27.21
C ASP A 122 20.04 -17.12 26.55
N GLN A 123 20.16 -18.42 26.80
CA GLN A 123 21.19 -19.28 26.14
C GLN A 123 20.82 -19.69 24.71
N ILE A 124 19.56 -19.48 24.31
CA ILE A 124 19.02 -19.90 23.04
C ILE A 124 19.27 -18.78 22.01
N ALA A 125 19.89 -19.14 20.89
CA ALA A 125 20.19 -18.18 19.81
C ALA A 125 18.95 -17.86 18.94
N ASP A 126 17.83 -17.54 19.59
CA ASP A 126 16.57 -17.10 18.97
C ASP A 126 15.91 -16.01 19.82
N PRO A 127 15.96 -14.74 19.40
CA PRO A 127 15.33 -13.62 20.13
C PRO A 127 13.80 -13.77 20.30
N GLN A 128 13.16 -14.61 19.48
CA GLN A 128 11.71 -14.80 19.51
C GLN A 128 11.28 -16.04 20.31
N PHE A 129 12.21 -16.82 20.84
CA PHE A 129 11.93 -18.07 21.53
C PHE A 129 10.92 -17.91 22.69
N ASP A 130 11.18 -16.94 23.59
CA ASP A 130 10.26 -16.66 24.72
C ASP A 130 8.89 -16.20 24.24
N SER A 131 8.83 -15.36 23.21
CA SER A 131 7.55 -14.91 22.62
C SER A 131 6.78 -16.04 21.98
N ARG A 132 7.45 -16.96 21.29
CA ARG A 132 6.86 -18.15 20.66
C ARG A 132 6.34 -19.12 21.73
N PHE A 133 7.15 -19.41 22.73
CA PHE A 133 6.70 -20.22 23.87
C PHE A 133 5.48 -19.60 24.55
N LYS A 134 5.49 -18.30 24.81
CA LYS A 134 4.37 -17.58 25.42
C LYS A 134 3.08 -17.66 24.61
N GLN A 135 3.16 -17.68 23.29
CA GLN A 135 1.99 -17.79 22.41
C GLN A 135 1.39 -19.19 22.37
N LEU A 136 2.24 -20.24 22.50
CA LEU A 136 1.84 -21.65 22.35
C LEU A 136 1.62 -22.38 23.69
N SER A 137 2.07 -21.82 24.80
CA SER A 137 2.04 -22.42 26.14
C SER A 137 0.64 -22.45 26.73
N VAL A 138 0.18 -23.63 27.07
CA VAL A 138 -1.11 -23.85 27.77
C VAL A 138 -1.06 -23.31 29.21
N LEU A 139 0.12 -23.32 29.85
CA LEU A 139 0.31 -22.69 31.16
C LEU A 139 0.18 -21.18 31.08
N ARG A 140 0.81 -20.54 30.08
CA ARG A 140 0.73 -19.08 29.90
C ARG A 140 -0.70 -18.62 29.59
N GLU A 141 -1.47 -19.40 28.84
CA GLU A 141 -2.90 -19.12 28.59
C GLU A 141 -3.73 -19.16 29.89
N GLY A 142 -3.38 -20.07 30.79
CA GLY A 142 -4.03 -20.24 32.10
C GLY A 142 -3.40 -19.41 33.23
N GLU A 143 -2.39 -18.62 32.99
CA GLU A 143 -1.65 -17.88 34.02
C GLU A 143 -2.56 -16.88 34.77
N GLY A 144 -2.46 -16.89 36.11
CA GLY A 144 -3.29 -16.07 36.97
C GLY A 144 -4.74 -16.58 37.16
N LYS A 145 -5.17 -17.61 36.45
CA LYS A 145 -6.47 -18.25 36.65
C LYS A 145 -6.36 -19.36 37.71
N PRO A 146 -7.44 -19.67 38.48
CA PRO A 146 -7.45 -20.76 39.42
C PRO A 146 -7.33 -22.11 38.68
N ALA A 147 -6.51 -23.02 39.18
CA ALA A 147 -6.38 -24.37 38.69
C ALA A 147 -5.94 -25.32 39.84
N ASN A 148 -6.37 -26.56 39.81
CA ASN A 148 -5.90 -27.58 40.77
C ASN A 148 -4.54 -28.15 40.33
N ILE A 149 -3.80 -28.74 41.25
CA ILE A 149 -2.45 -29.24 41.02
C ILE A 149 -2.39 -30.29 39.90
N ALA A 150 -3.40 -31.14 39.77
CA ALA A 150 -3.46 -32.15 38.71
C ALA A 150 -3.56 -31.49 37.31
N GLN A 151 -4.33 -30.40 37.20
CA GLN A 151 -4.43 -29.64 35.95
C GLN A 151 -3.11 -28.90 35.65
N ILE A 152 -2.46 -28.33 36.67
CA ILE A 152 -1.17 -27.67 36.53
C ILE A 152 -0.10 -28.66 36.06
N ASN A 153 -0.02 -29.84 36.70
CA ASN A 153 0.93 -30.88 36.31
C ASN A 153 0.73 -31.37 34.88
N ARG A 154 -0.53 -31.55 34.45
CA ARG A 154 -0.82 -31.90 33.05
C ARG A 154 -0.31 -30.85 32.09
N ARG A 155 -0.59 -29.56 32.35
CA ARG A 155 -0.11 -28.44 31.54
C ARG A 155 1.41 -28.31 31.55
N ILE A 156 2.05 -28.62 32.71
CA ILE A 156 3.52 -28.65 32.80
C ILE A 156 4.10 -29.68 31.83
N LYS A 157 3.50 -30.89 31.80
CA LYS A 157 3.94 -31.94 30.89
C LYS A 157 3.79 -31.51 29.43
N GLU A 158 2.62 -30.97 29.07
CA GLU A 158 2.36 -30.46 27.71
C GLU A 158 3.35 -29.37 27.30
N ASP A 159 3.64 -28.44 28.23
CA ASP A 159 4.58 -27.35 27.97
C ASP A 159 6.06 -27.76 28.00
N SER A 160 6.42 -28.80 28.80
CA SER A 160 7.76 -29.40 28.75
C SER A 160 8.03 -30.03 27.39
N GLU A 161 7.05 -30.81 26.88
CA GLU A 161 7.12 -31.41 25.54
C GLU A 161 7.17 -30.32 24.43
N LEU A 162 6.41 -29.25 24.60
CA LEU A 162 6.47 -28.10 23.71
C LEU A 162 7.87 -27.44 23.70
N LEU A 163 8.44 -27.18 24.90
CA LEU A 163 9.78 -26.61 25.01
C LEU A 163 10.85 -27.48 24.36
N GLU A 164 10.78 -28.80 24.55
CA GLU A 164 11.70 -29.73 23.89
C GLU A 164 11.57 -29.70 22.38
N ARG A 165 10.32 -29.68 21.84
CA ARG A 165 10.09 -29.54 20.39
C ARG A 165 10.66 -28.22 19.86
N LEU A 166 10.42 -27.10 20.54
CA LEU A 166 10.94 -25.81 20.14
C LEU A 166 12.48 -25.76 20.17
N LEU A 167 13.11 -26.40 21.16
CA LEU A 167 14.56 -26.49 21.26
C LEU A 167 15.15 -27.36 20.15
N ARG A 168 14.56 -28.53 19.86
CA ARG A 168 14.97 -29.39 18.75
C ARG A 168 14.82 -28.67 17.41
N ALA A 169 13.72 -27.96 17.18
CA ALA A 169 13.51 -27.16 15.97
C ALA A 169 14.60 -26.10 15.76
N LYS A 170 15.25 -25.67 16.83
CA LYS A 170 16.38 -24.73 16.79
C LYS A 170 17.78 -25.37 16.82
N GLY A 171 17.83 -26.70 16.71
CA GLY A 171 19.08 -27.46 16.65
C GLY A 171 19.66 -27.85 18.02
N TYR A 172 18.91 -27.69 19.09
CA TYR A 172 19.36 -28.08 20.45
C TYR A 172 18.86 -29.49 20.80
N TYR A 173 19.37 -30.51 20.14
CA TYR A 173 18.93 -31.93 20.31
C TYR A 173 19.38 -32.55 21.63
N ALA A 174 20.38 -32.01 22.30
CA ALA A 174 20.83 -32.44 23.62
C ALA A 174 20.23 -31.62 24.76
N ALA A 175 19.26 -30.75 24.47
CA ALA A 175 18.61 -29.90 25.45
C ALA A 175 17.85 -30.75 26.48
N ARG A 176 17.82 -30.25 27.71
CA ARG A 176 17.05 -30.83 28.82
C ARG A 176 16.19 -29.74 29.45
N VAL A 177 14.93 -30.03 29.61
CA VAL A 177 13.96 -29.17 30.30
C VAL A 177 13.60 -29.83 31.65
N ARG A 178 13.79 -29.11 32.72
CA ARG A 178 13.34 -29.53 34.05
C ARG A 178 12.22 -28.59 34.49
N SER A 179 11.16 -29.15 35.07
CA SER A 179 10.07 -28.35 35.63
C SER A 179 10.07 -28.49 37.16
N ALA A 180 9.71 -27.40 37.84
CA ALA A 180 9.52 -27.40 39.29
C ALA A 180 8.31 -26.55 39.65
N ILE A 181 7.59 -26.96 40.69
CA ILE A 181 6.51 -26.19 41.31
C ILE A 181 6.99 -25.76 42.70
N SER A 182 6.87 -24.47 43.01
CA SER A 182 7.17 -23.93 44.34
C SER A 182 6.09 -22.95 44.78
N VAL A 183 5.97 -22.76 46.09
CA VAL A 183 5.10 -21.72 46.66
C VAL A 183 5.80 -20.38 46.53
N LEU A 184 5.10 -19.37 46.05
CA LEU A 184 5.70 -18.02 45.86
C LEU A 184 5.95 -17.38 47.24
N PRO A 185 7.19 -16.95 47.55
CA PRO A 185 7.48 -16.38 48.86
C PRO A 185 6.60 -15.16 49.19
N GLY A 186 5.90 -15.22 50.35
CA GLY A 186 5.02 -14.15 50.83
C GLY A 186 3.56 -14.20 50.32
N THR A 187 3.17 -15.27 49.64
CA THR A 187 1.79 -15.50 49.22
C THR A 187 1.44 -16.99 49.30
N GLU A 188 0.63 -17.39 50.31
CA GLU A 188 0.20 -18.80 50.46
C GLU A 188 -0.73 -19.27 49.33
N ASP A 189 -1.24 -18.37 48.50
CA ASP A 189 -2.29 -18.59 47.49
C ASP A 189 -1.79 -18.65 46.05
N ARG A 190 -0.45 -18.51 45.83
CA ARG A 190 0.14 -18.51 44.48
C ARG A 190 1.30 -19.49 44.38
N LEU A 191 1.30 -20.23 43.26
CA LEU A 191 2.37 -21.14 42.89
C LEU A 191 3.27 -20.52 41.80
N ALA A 192 4.54 -20.85 41.83
CA ALA A 192 5.48 -20.57 40.73
C ALA A 192 5.74 -21.89 40.01
N VAL A 193 5.43 -21.95 38.73
CA VAL A 193 5.84 -23.02 37.83
C VAL A 193 7.12 -22.55 37.13
N GLN A 194 8.21 -23.23 37.39
CA GLN A 194 9.51 -22.86 36.86
C GLN A 194 9.98 -23.94 35.87
N PHE A 195 10.42 -23.50 34.68
CA PHE A 195 11.14 -24.31 33.71
C PHE A 195 12.60 -23.89 33.69
N ASP A 196 13.49 -24.84 33.91
CA ASP A 196 14.94 -24.65 33.80
C ASP A 196 15.45 -25.35 32.55
N ILE A 197 15.87 -24.56 31.58
CA ILE A 197 16.36 -25.03 30.29
C ILE A 197 17.89 -25.12 30.35
N ALA A 198 18.41 -26.32 30.10
CA ALA A 198 19.81 -26.56 29.77
C ALA A 198 19.92 -26.85 28.28
N ALA A 199 20.11 -25.81 27.46
CA ALA A 199 20.08 -25.91 26.00
C ALA A 199 21.16 -26.84 25.42
N GLY A 200 22.33 -26.90 26.02
CA GLY A 200 23.45 -27.67 25.49
C GLY A 200 24.04 -27.07 24.19
N PRO A 201 24.85 -27.82 23.45
CA PRO A 201 25.42 -27.35 22.21
C PRO A 201 24.39 -27.37 21.09
N ARG A 202 24.45 -26.36 20.21
CA ARG A 202 23.65 -26.31 18.98
C ARG A 202 24.31 -27.19 17.91
N TYR A 203 23.57 -28.10 17.31
CA TYR A 203 24.05 -29.00 16.28
C TYR A 203 24.18 -28.30 14.93
N GLN A 204 25.18 -28.71 14.12
CA GLN A 204 25.47 -28.11 12.82
C GLN A 204 25.28 -29.11 11.70
N LEU A 205 24.96 -28.65 10.50
CA LEU A 205 24.86 -29.47 9.30
C LEU A 205 26.23 -29.95 8.83
N ALA A 206 26.40 -31.26 8.74
CA ALA A 206 27.59 -31.89 8.17
C ALA A 206 27.49 -32.03 6.64
N SER A 207 26.29 -32.28 6.12
CA SER A 207 26.00 -32.28 4.68
C SER A 207 24.66 -31.59 4.39
N VAL A 208 24.57 -31.07 3.16
CA VAL A 208 23.36 -30.48 2.59
C VAL A 208 23.24 -30.98 1.16
N ASP A 209 22.42 -32.01 0.97
CA ASP A 209 22.27 -32.69 -0.30
C ASP A 209 20.92 -32.36 -0.93
N LEU A 210 20.95 -31.99 -2.21
CA LEU A 210 19.74 -31.64 -3.01
C LEU A 210 19.73 -32.54 -4.25
N PRO A 211 19.50 -33.87 -4.08
CA PRO A 211 19.52 -34.80 -5.20
C PRO A 211 18.46 -34.46 -6.24
N GLY A 212 18.83 -34.51 -7.51
CA GLY A 212 18.00 -34.13 -8.66
C GLY A 212 18.08 -32.64 -9.07
N LEU A 213 18.65 -31.76 -8.24
CA LEU A 213 18.80 -30.34 -8.61
C LEU A 213 19.71 -30.13 -9.83
N ASN A 214 20.69 -31.02 -10.05
CA ASN A 214 21.57 -31.01 -11.21
C ASN A 214 20.84 -31.15 -12.56
N GLU A 215 19.60 -31.68 -12.57
CA GLU A 215 18.75 -31.74 -13.77
C GLU A 215 18.32 -30.33 -14.26
N ALA A 216 18.44 -29.29 -13.41
CA ALA A 216 18.21 -27.90 -13.80
C ALA A 216 19.35 -27.32 -14.69
N GLY A 217 20.42 -28.06 -14.93
CA GLY A 217 21.51 -27.71 -15.85
C GLY A 217 22.24 -26.43 -15.45
N GLU A 218 22.39 -25.48 -16.38
CA GLU A 218 23.12 -24.22 -16.15
C GLU A 218 22.53 -23.35 -15.00
N ARG A 219 21.30 -23.64 -14.54
CA ARG A 219 20.65 -22.91 -13.48
C ARG A 219 20.87 -23.47 -12.08
N GLU A 220 21.50 -24.67 -11.98
CA GLU A 220 21.74 -25.34 -10.71
C GLU A 220 22.41 -24.44 -9.68
N ALA A 221 23.48 -23.74 -10.05
CA ALA A 221 24.24 -22.90 -9.13
C ALA A 221 23.37 -21.77 -8.53
N LYS A 222 22.55 -21.10 -9.37
CA LYS A 222 21.63 -20.04 -8.94
C LYS A 222 20.52 -20.58 -8.02
N LEU A 223 20.00 -21.76 -8.33
CA LEU A 223 18.94 -22.39 -7.55
C LEU A 223 19.47 -22.88 -6.19
N ARG A 224 20.69 -23.43 -6.16
CA ARG A 224 21.36 -23.80 -4.91
C ARG A 224 21.60 -22.59 -4.00
N GLU A 225 22.00 -21.44 -4.59
CA GLU A 225 22.16 -20.18 -3.84
C GLU A 225 20.82 -19.73 -3.22
N ALA A 226 19.69 -19.95 -3.91
CA ALA A 226 18.35 -19.60 -3.39
C ALA A 226 17.93 -20.45 -2.18
N PHE A 227 18.44 -21.67 -2.04
CA PHE A 227 18.20 -22.51 -0.86
C PHE A 227 18.83 -21.91 0.40
N ALA A 228 19.93 -21.19 0.27
CA ALA A 228 20.64 -20.42 1.29
C ALA A 228 21.24 -21.22 2.47
N VAL A 229 20.75 -22.43 2.79
CA VAL A 229 21.29 -23.27 3.88
C VAL A 229 22.56 -23.99 3.40
N GLN A 230 23.61 -23.93 4.21
CA GLN A 230 24.95 -24.43 3.88
C GLN A 230 25.50 -25.40 4.93
N VAL A 231 26.49 -26.16 4.53
CA VAL A 231 27.27 -27.01 5.45
C VAL A 231 27.92 -26.12 6.53
N GLY A 232 27.79 -26.51 7.78
CA GLY A 232 28.24 -25.74 8.94
C GLY A 232 27.19 -24.82 9.56
N ASP A 233 26.06 -24.59 8.87
CA ASP A 233 24.93 -23.87 9.48
C ASP A 233 24.30 -24.71 10.59
N PRO A 234 23.66 -24.06 11.57
CA PRO A 234 22.90 -24.78 12.57
C PRO A 234 21.75 -25.59 11.97
N VAL A 235 21.42 -26.73 12.56
CA VAL A 235 20.23 -27.52 12.19
C VAL A 235 18.99 -26.77 12.71
N ASP A 236 18.53 -25.78 11.97
CA ASP A 236 17.39 -24.93 12.28
C ASP A 236 16.23 -25.26 11.35
N ALA A 237 15.17 -25.82 11.87
CA ALA A 237 14.02 -26.25 11.06
C ALA A 237 13.36 -25.07 10.34
N ASP A 238 13.26 -23.89 10.95
CA ASP A 238 12.69 -22.69 10.31
C ASP A 238 13.56 -22.26 9.11
N ALA A 239 14.89 -22.30 9.24
CA ALA A 239 15.80 -21.94 8.15
C ALA A 239 15.73 -22.96 7.00
N ILE A 240 15.63 -24.26 7.32
CA ILE A 240 15.49 -25.34 6.34
C ILE A 240 14.19 -25.21 5.57
N LEU A 241 13.04 -25.03 6.26
CA LEU A 241 11.74 -24.83 5.62
C LEU A 241 11.67 -23.54 4.80
N ALA A 242 12.28 -22.46 5.28
CA ALA A 242 12.39 -21.22 4.51
C ALA A 242 13.27 -21.41 3.25
N GLY A 243 14.35 -22.17 3.35
CA GLY A 243 15.19 -22.55 2.23
C GLY A 243 14.43 -23.39 1.20
N GLN A 244 13.67 -24.39 1.65
CA GLN A 244 12.82 -25.22 0.78
C GLN A 244 11.80 -24.36 0.02
N ALA A 245 11.09 -23.46 0.73
CA ALA A 245 10.13 -22.56 0.10
C ALA A 245 10.82 -21.61 -0.91
N SER A 246 11.99 -21.07 -0.56
CA SER A 246 12.78 -20.20 -1.44
C SER A 246 13.27 -20.94 -2.69
N LEU A 247 13.71 -22.19 -2.55
CA LEU A 247 14.13 -23.03 -3.68
C LEU A 247 12.94 -23.36 -4.60
N SER A 248 11.78 -23.70 -4.03
CA SER A 248 10.55 -23.96 -4.79
C SER A 248 10.12 -22.72 -5.59
N LEU A 249 10.17 -21.55 -4.96
CA LEU A 249 9.89 -20.28 -5.63
C LEU A 249 10.91 -20.00 -6.73
N ALA A 250 12.21 -20.15 -6.44
CA ALA A 250 13.26 -19.90 -7.40
C ALA A 250 13.17 -20.83 -8.63
N LEU A 251 12.82 -22.10 -8.46
CA LEU A 251 12.54 -23.02 -9.56
C LEU A 251 11.40 -22.48 -10.42
N SER A 252 10.27 -22.09 -9.81
CA SER A 252 9.12 -21.55 -10.52
C SER A 252 9.38 -20.19 -11.18
N GLU A 253 10.33 -19.41 -10.68
CA GLU A 253 10.78 -18.15 -11.29
C GLU A 253 11.79 -18.32 -12.42
N ASN A 254 12.45 -19.49 -12.52
CA ASN A 254 13.52 -19.72 -13.47
C ASN A 254 13.18 -20.76 -14.54
N GLY A 255 11.90 -20.90 -14.90
CA GLY A 255 11.47 -21.70 -16.04
C GLY A 255 11.02 -23.13 -15.71
N PHE A 256 10.76 -23.46 -14.45
CA PHE A 256 10.34 -24.79 -14.03
C PHE A 256 8.92 -24.78 -13.39
N PRO A 257 7.84 -24.64 -14.20
CA PRO A 257 6.47 -24.50 -13.68
C PRO A 257 5.94 -25.75 -12.95
N PHE A 258 6.53 -26.92 -13.21
CA PHE A 258 6.12 -28.21 -12.66
C PHE A 258 7.13 -28.79 -11.69
N ALA A 259 8.06 -27.96 -11.20
CA ALA A 259 9.05 -28.40 -10.23
C ALA A 259 8.39 -28.81 -8.92
N SER A 260 8.95 -29.80 -8.27
CA SER A 260 8.60 -30.19 -6.89
C SER A 260 9.86 -30.27 -6.04
N VAL A 261 9.75 -29.79 -4.82
CA VAL A 261 10.78 -29.90 -3.78
C VAL A 261 10.18 -30.77 -2.67
N GLY A 262 10.79 -31.91 -2.41
CA GLY A 262 10.34 -32.88 -1.40
C GLY A 262 10.44 -32.33 0.02
N GLU A 263 9.93 -33.10 0.97
CA GLU A 263 10.06 -32.78 2.39
C GLU A 263 11.51 -32.91 2.84
N PRO A 264 12.00 -32.01 3.73
CA PRO A 264 13.34 -32.09 4.28
C PRO A 264 13.49 -33.31 5.17
N GLU A 265 14.47 -34.16 4.89
CA GLU A 265 14.86 -35.27 5.74
C GLU A 265 16.17 -34.92 6.46
N VAL A 266 16.10 -34.86 7.81
CA VAL A 266 17.27 -34.53 8.64
C VAL A 266 17.64 -35.72 9.49
N ARG A 267 18.84 -36.27 9.29
CA ARG A 267 19.40 -37.32 10.13
C ARG A 267 20.34 -36.71 11.16
N ILE A 268 20.15 -37.04 12.43
CA ILE A 268 20.91 -36.49 13.55
C ILE A 268 21.90 -37.51 14.08
N ASP A 269 23.19 -37.14 14.09
CA ASP A 269 24.24 -37.84 14.79
C ASP A 269 24.48 -37.20 16.16
N HIS A 270 24.12 -37.90 17.22
CA HIS A 270 24.29 -37.42 18.60
C HIS A 270 25.75 -37.52 19.10
N GLU A 271 26.57 -38.41 18.52
CA GLU A 271 27.99 -38.57 18.93
C GLU A 271 28.81 -37.40 18.38
N GLU A 272 28.66 -37.09 17.07
CA GLU A 272 29.34 -35.98 16.41
C GLU A 272 28.62 -34.63 16.62
N ARG A 273 27.38 -34.63 17.10
CA ARG A 273 26.52 -33.44 17.25
C ARG A 273 26.31 -32.71 15.94
N LYS A 274 26.02 -33.50 14.91
CA LYS A 274 25.83 -33.03 13.55
C LYS A 274 24.51 -33.51 12.97
N GLY A 275 24.03 -32.84 11.92
CA GLY A 275 22.90 -33.28 11.12
C GLY A 275 23.28 -33.42 9.66
N GLU A 276 22.68 -34.38 8.97
CA GLU A 276 22.73 -34.52 7.52
C GLU A 276 21.36 -34.15 6.95
N LEU A 277 21.32 -33.24 6.00
CA LEU A 277 20.08 -32.77 5.37
C LEU A 277 20.02 -33.28 3.92
N ASP A 278 18.93 -33.98 3.62
CA ASP A 278 18.55 -34.45 2.30
C ASP A 278 17.20 -33.86 1.88
N ILE A 279 17.13 -33.26 0.68
CA ILE A 279 15.86 -32.81 0.08
C ILE A 279 15.84 -33.21 -1.40
N VAL A 280 14.94 -34.10 -1.76
CA VAL A 280 14.78 -34.53 -3.16
C VAL A 280 14.17 -33.42 -3.98
N VAL A 281 14.85 -32.98 -5.04
CA VAL A 281 14.37 -31.95 -5.95
C VAL A 281 14.06 -32.57 -7.31
N THR A 282 12.89 -32.31 -7.84
CA THR A 282 12.52 -32.69 -9.21
C THR A 282 12.20 -31.42 -10.00
N PRO A 283 13.16 -30.82 -10.70
CA PRO A 283 12.95 -29.59 -11.45
C PRO A 283 11.92 -29.78 -12.57
N GLY A 284 11.90 -30.95 -13.20
CA GLY A 284 11.14 -31.18 -14.42
C GLY A 284 11.75 -30.48 -15.62
N ALA A 285 11.02 -30.39 -16.71
CA ALA A 285 11.54 -29.76 -17.93
C ALA A 285 11.43 -28.23 -17.85
N TYR A 286 12.46 -27.55 -18.36
CA TYR A 286 12.40 -26.10 -18.58
C TYR A 286 11.33 -25.74 -19.59
N ARG A 287 10.53 -24.71 -19.30
CA ARG A 287 9.38 -24.27 -20.11
C ARG A 287 9.41 -22.77 -20.36
N THR A 288 8.82 -22.38 -21.45
CA THR A 288 8.50 -20.99 -21.81
C THR A 288 6.98 -20.79 -21.83
N PHE A 289 6.49 -19.55 -21.74
CA PHE A 289 5.07 -19.24 -21.83
C PHE A 289 4.50 -19.64 -23.20
N GLY A 290 3.39 -20.34 -23.18
CA GLY A 290 2.58 -20.70 -24.33
C GLY A 290 1.37 -19.77 -24.52
N SER A 291 0.18 -20.35 -24.68
CA SER A 291 -1.06 -19.63 -24.91
C SER A 291 -1.83 -19.38 -23.61
N ILE A 292 -2.59 -18.28 -23.58
CA ILE A 292 -3.55 -18.01 -22.49
C ILE A 292 -4.91 -18.56 -22.92
N ILE A 293 -5.49 -19.44 -22.08
CA ILE A 293 -6.75 -20.14 -22.33
C ILE A 293 -7.75 -19.68 -21.28
N LEU A 294 -8.87 -19.04 -21.70
CA LEU A 294 -9.93 -18.60 -20.80
C LEU A 294 -11.11 -19.56 -20.78
N ASN A 295 -11.67 -19.80 -19.60
CA ASN A 295 -12.94 -20.53 -19.44
C ASN A 295 -14.18 -19.68 -19.78
N ASN A 296 -14.07 -18.35 -19.73
CA ASN A 296 -15.18 -17.42 -19.96
C ASN A 296 -14.74 -16.19 -20.76
N GLU A 297 -14.93 -16.24 -22.07
CA GLU A 297 -14.58 -15.14 -22.98
C GLU A 297 -15.59 -13.98 -23.01
N LYS A 298 -16.70 -14.06 -22.27
CA LYS A 298 -17.72 -12.99 -22.25
C LYS A 298 -17.23 -11.72 -21.55
N LEU A 299 -16.32 -11.85 -20.58
CA LEU A 299 -15.73 -10.71 -19.85
C LEU A 299 -14.50 -10.18 -20.57
N PHE A 300 -13.58 -11.09 -20.91
CA PHE A 300 -12.30 -10.79 -21.55
C PHE A 300 -12.07 -11.77 -22.70
N SER A 301 -11.44 -11.33 -23.77
CA SER A 301 -10.85 -12.23 -24.75
C SER A 301 -9.43 -12.63 -24.32
N ALA A 302 -8.93 -13.79 -24.76
CA ALA A 302 -7.56 -14.21 -24.54
C ALA A 302 -6.54 -13.14 -24.98
N ARG A 303 -6.81 -12.46 -26.11
CA ARG A 303 -6.00 -11.33 -26.61
C ARG A 303 -5.96 -10.16 -25.60
N HIS A 304 -7.07 -9.90 -24.89
CA HIS A 304 -7.11 -8.82 -23.92
C HIS A 304 -6.30 -9.17 -22.68
N VAL A 305 -6.41 -10.41 -22.18
CA VAL A 305 -5.61 -10.89 -21.05
C VAL A 305 -4.13 -10.91 -21.40
N ALA A 306 -3.74 -11.34 -22.62
CA ALA A 306 -2.38 -11.26 -23.10
C ALA A 306 -1.83 -9.80 -23.14
N ARG A 307 -2.69 -8.81 -23.40
CA ARG A 307 -2.30 -7.38 -23.32
C ARG A 307 -2.04 -6.91 -21.89
N ILE A 308 -2.76 -7.48 -20.92
CA ILE A 308 -2.59 -7.18 -19.49
C ILE A 308 -1.33 -7.89 -18.94
N ALA A 309 -0.97 -9.05 -19.47
CA ALA A 309 0.25 -9.79 -19.10
C ALA A 309 1.50 -8.96 -19.37
N ARG A 310 2.56 -9.21 -18.59
CA ARG A 310 3.90 -8.62 -18.76
C ARG A 310 4.88 -9.54 -19.45
N PHE A 311 4.44 -10.73 -19.82
CA PHE A 311 5.18 -11.74 -20.58
C PHE A 311 4.52 -11.94 -21.95
N GLU A 312 5.31 -12.38 -22.91
CA GLU A 312 4.89 -12.78 -24.24
C GLU A 312 5.07 -14.29 -24.42
N ARG A 313 4.44 -14.85 -25.43
CA ARG A 313 4.67 -16.25 -25.80
C ARG A 313 6.12 -16.47 -26.18
N GLY A 314 6.78 -17.48 -25.58
CA GLY A 314 8.17 -17.80 -25.76
C GLY A 314 9.11 -17.19 -24.72
N ASP A 315 8.63 -16.27 -23.87
CA ASP A 315 9.39 -15.80 -22.73
C ASP A 315 9.59 -16.94 -21.71
N PRO A 316 10.70 -16.98 -20.97
CA PRO A 316 10.89 -17.92 -19.88
C PRO A 316 9.73 -17.90 -18.90
N TYR A 317 9.23 -19.08 -18.48
CA TYR A 317 8.20 -19.12 -17.45
C TYR A 317 8.70 -18.52 -16.15
N ASN A 318 7.86 -17.67 -15.55
CA ASN A 318 8.13 -17.04 -14.26
C ASN A 318 6.81 -16.92 -13.46
N ILE A 319 6.77 -17.53 -12.29
CA ILE A 319 5.57 -17.50 -11.43
C ILE A 319 5.24 -16.07 -10.95
N SER A 320 6.23 -15.21 -10.76
CA SER A 320 6.01 -13.80 -10.37
C SER A 320 5.25 -13.02 -11.45
N ASP A 321 5.45 -13.34 -12.74
CA ASP A 321 4.69 -12.74 -13.85
C ASP A 321 3.25 -13.27 -13.88
N VAL A 322 3.03 -14.54 -13.51
CA VAL A 322 1.68 -15.13 -13.38
C VAL A 322 0.92 -14.47 -12.23
N GLU A 323 1.57 -14.27 -11.08
CA GLU A 323 0.99 -13.59 -9.94
C GLU A 323 0.70 -12.10 -10.23
N ASP A 324 1.61 -11.43 -10.95
CA ASP A 324 1.37 -10.07 -11.44
C ASP A 324 0.15 -10.00 -12.38
N LEU A 325 0.00 -10.98 -13.29
CA LEU A 325 -1.18 -11.07 -14.14
C LEU A 325 -2.45 -11.32 -13.32
N ARG A 326 -2.39 -12.20 -12.32
CA ARG A 326 -3.50 -12.45 -11.39
C ARG A 326 -3.96 -11.16 -10.71
N GLY A 327 -3.02 -10.43 -10.12
CA GLY A 327 -3.28 -9.13 -9.49
C GLY A 327 -3.86 -8.11 -10.47
N ALA A 328 -3.36 -8.08 -11.71
CA ALA A 328 -3.84 -7.15 -12.74
C ALA A 328 -5.27 -7.48 -13.20
N ILE A 329 -5.63 -8.76 -13.33
CA ILE A 329 -7.00 -9.19 -13.65
C ILE A 329 -7.96 -8.85 -12.50
N VAL A 330 -7.56 -9.05 -11.23
CA VAL A 330 -8.33 -8.64 -10.04
C VAL A 330 -8.54 -7.13 -10.03
N ALA A 331 -7.49 -6.35 -10.33
CA ALA A 331 -7.54 -4.89 -10.36
C ALA A 331 -8.51 -4.31 -11.40
N THR A 332 -8.99 -5.10 -12.38
CA THR A 332 -10.05 -4.65 -13.29
C THR A 332 -11.38 -4.41 -12.60
N GLY A 333 -11.60 -5.01 -11.41
CA GLY A 333 -12.86 -4.96 -10.67
C GLY A 333 -14.05 -5.67 -11.37
N LEU A 334 -13.79 -6.46 -12.41
CA LEU A 334 -14.82 -7.17 -13.19
C LEU A 334 -14.99 -8.63 -12.74
N ILE A 335 -14.11 -9.12 -11.89
CA ILE A 335 -14.11 -10.50 -11.39
C ILE A 335 -14.12 -10.53 -9.85
N SER A 336 -14.76 -11.57 -9.31
CA SER A 336 -14.77 -11.86 -7.87
C SER A 336 -13.64 -12.81 -7.45
N SER A 337 -13.24 -13.71 -8.35
CA SER A 337 -12.08 -14.59 -8.14
C SER A 337 -11.46 -14.99 -9.48
N VAL A 338 -10.14 -15.24 -9.45
CA VAL A 338 -9.38 -15.77 -10.58
C VAL A 338 -8.42 -16.85 -10.09
N THR A 339 -8.36 -17.94 -10.86
CA THR A 339 -7.36 -18.99 -10.69
C THR A 339 -6.56 -19.09 -11.99
N LEU A 340 -5.23 -19.06 -11.86
CA LEU A 340 -4.30 -19.22 -12.96
C LEU A 340 -3.56 -20.54 -12.77
N THR A 341 -3.74 -21.48 -13.69
CA THR A 341 -3.16 -22.82 -13.61
C THR A 341 -2.24 -23.06 -14.78
N PRO A 342 -0.95 -23.28 -14.57
CA PRO A 342 -0.05 -23.74 -15.62
C PRO A 342 -0.47 -25.13 -16.12
N LYS A 343 -0.53 -25.31 -17.44
CA LYS A 343 -0.81 -26.58 -18.11
C LYS A 343 0.24 -26.88 -19.15
N ASP A 344 0.69 -28.12 -19.25
CA ASP A 344 1.60 -28.53 -20.30
C ASP A 344 0.89 -28.37 -21.66
N ALA A 345 1.53 -27.66 -22.60
CA ALA A 345 1.00 -27.45 -23.94
C ALA A 345 1.07 -28.72 -24.80
N GLY A 346 1.82 -29.75 -24.33
CA GLY A 346 2.00 -31.04 -25.02
C GLY A 346 3.07 -31.03 -26.11
N ASP A 347 3.76 -29.93 -26.34
CA ASP A 347 4.87 -29.78 -27.30
C ASP A 347 6.26 -29.95 -26.68
N GLY A 348 6.32 -30.06 -25.34
CA GLY A 348 7.59 -30.23 -24.62
C GLY A 348 8.35 -28.94 -24.36
N GLU A 349 7.93 -27.79 -24.89
CA GLU A 349 8.65 -26.51 -24.79
C GLU A 349 7.84 -25.43 -24.06
N HIS A 350 6.50 -25.47 -24.19
CA HIS A 350 5.63 -24.41 -23.69
C HIS A 350 4.76 -24.87 -22.52
N VAL A 351 4.38 -23.90 -21.70
CA VAL A 351 3.33 -24.03 -20.69
C VAL A 351 2.20 -23.06 -21.03
N ASP A 352 1.01 -23.60 -21.28
CA ASP A 352 -0.19 -22.81 -21.44
C ASP A 352 -0.73 -22.37 -20.07
N LEU A 353 -1.32 -21.17 -20.02
CA LEU A 353 -1.90 -20.64 -18.80
C LEU A 353 -3.43 -20.71 -18.87
N ALA A 354 -4.04 -21.63 -18.13
CA ALA A 354 -5.49 -21.68 -17.99
C ALA A 354 -5.95 -20.62 -16.99
N VAL A 355 -6.85 -19.74 -17.44
CA VAL A 355 -7.38 -18.61 -16.66
C VAL A 355 -8.86 -18.86 -16.40
N ASP A 356 -9.20 -19.23 -15.16
CA ASP A 356 -10.55 -19.46 -14.69
C ASP A 356 -11.03 -18.23 -13.91
N VAL A 357 -12.03 -17.52 -14.47
CA VAL A 357 -12.58 -16.30 -13.88
C VAL A 357 -14.02 -16.46 -13.47
N ARG A 358 -14.37 -15.90 -12.30
CA ARG A 358 -15.76 -15.74 -11.86
C ARG A 358 -16.16 -14.26 -11.95
N PRO A 359 -17.25 -13.91 -12.63
CA PRO A 359 -17.70 -12.53 -12.75
C PRO A 359 -18.05 -11.91 -11.40
N ALA A 360 -17.70 -10.63 -11.21
CA ALA A 360 -18.23 -9.78 -10.15
C ALA A 360 -19.51 -9.06 -10.63
N PRO A 361 -20.32 -8.50 -9.70
CA PRO A 361 -21.42 -7.61 -10.07
C PRO A 361 -20.91 -6.42 -10.89
N LEU A 362 -21.47 -6.24 -12.08
CA LEU A 362 -21.03 -5.19 -13.00
C LEU A 362 -21.63 -3.81 -12.69
N ARG A 363 -22.62 -3.73 -11.83
CA ARG A 363 -23.34 -2.49 -11.50
C ARG A 363 -23.11 -2.13 -10.05
N THR A 364 -22.84 -0.86 -9.79
CA THR A 364 -22.70 -0.30 -8.47
C THR A 364 -23.55 0.94 -8.35
N ILE A 365 -24.23 1.11 -7.20
CA ILE A 365 -24.88 2.35 -6.79
C ILE A 365 -24.17 2.77 -5.52
N ALA A 366 -23.66 4.00 -5.49
CA ALA A 366 -23.04 4.58 -4.30
C ALA A 366 -23.71 5.88 -3.92
N GLY A 367 -23.87 6.11 -2.62
CA GLY A 367 -24.35 7.34 -2.02
C GLY A 367 -23.28 7.96 -1.15
N GLU A 368 -23.22 9.28 -1.11
CA GLU A 368 -22.26 10.04 -0.33
C GLU A 368 -23.01 11.18 0.38
N LEU A 369 -22.71 11.39 1.65
CA LEU A 369 -23.19 12.54 2.43
C LEU A 369 -21.98 13.21 3.07
N GLY A 370 -21.87 14.52 2.94
CA GLY A 370 -20.76 15.29 3.49
C GLY A 370 -21.19 16.65 4.04
N TYR A 371 -20.36 17.18 4.93
CA TYR A 371 -20.44 18.53 5.43
C TYR A 371 -19.04 19.10 5.61
N GLY A 372 -18.81 20.31 5.13
CA GLY A 372 -17.54 21.02 5.30
C GLY A 372 -17.78 22.47 5.77
N THR A 373 -16.89 22.97 6.63
CA THR A 373 -16.90 24.37 7.04
C THR A 373 -16.56 25.26 5.83
N GLY A 374 -17.49 26.14 5.45
CA GLY A 374 -17.38 26.99 4.26
C GLY A 374 -17.90 26.36 2.97
N GLU A 375 -18.31 25.09 2.99
CA GLU A 375 -18.83 24.35 1.83
C GLU A 375 -20.32 24.02 1.99
N GLY A 376 -20.74 23.84 3.24
CA GLY A 376 -22.11 23.44 3.58
C GLY A 376 -22.33 21.94 3.44
N TYR A 377 -23.60 21.57 3.27
CA TYR A 377 -24.03 20.18 3.09
C TYR A 377 -23.91 19.76 1.64
N ARG A 378 -23.56 18.48 1.44
CA ARG A 378 -23.43 17.84 0.13
C ARG A 378 -23.98 16.43 0.17
N ALA A 379 -24.78 16.08 -0.82
CA ALA A 379 -25.23 14.72 -1.08
C ALA A 379 -24.87 14.36 -2.53
N ALA A 380 -24.34 13.17 -2.75
CA ALA A 380 -24.08 12.68 -4.08
C ALA A 380 -24.63 11.26 -4.23
N VAL A 381 -25.07 10.94 -5.46
CA VAL A 381 -25.47 9.59 -5.87
C VAL A 381 -24.79 9.28 -7.18
N SER A 382 -24.21 8.10 -7.27
CA SER A 382 -23.62 7.60 -8.50
C SER A 382 -24.16 6.21 -8.87
N TRP A 383 -24.32 6.00 -10.15
CA TRP A 383 -24.57 4.69 -10.76
C TRP A 383 -23.44 4.40 -11.71
N GLN A 384 -22.82 3.22 -11.60
CA GLN A 384 -21.73 2.77 -12.43
C GLN A 384 -22.06 1.42 -13.05
N HIS A 385 -21.75 1.26 -14.34
CA HIS A 385 -21.65 -0.03 -14.99
C HIS A 385 -20.20 -0.25 -15.42
N ARG A 386 -19.52 -1.21 -14.78
CA ARG A 386 -18.06 -1.39 -14.89
C ARG A 386 -17.58 -1.91 -16.25
N ASN A 387 -18.45 -2.50 -17.08
CA ASN A 387 -18.10 -3.07 -18.37
C ASN A 387 -19.24 -2.89 -19.39
N LEU A 388 -19.79 -1.66 -19.51
CA LEU A 388 -20.86 -1.38 -20.48
C LEU A 388 -20.35 -1.48 -21.92
N PHE A 389 -19.09 -1.13 -22.15
CA PHE A 389 -18.39 -1.23 -23.44
C PHE A 389 -17.18 -2.18 -23.30
N PRO A 390 -17.37 -3.51 -23.47
CA PRO A 390 -16.28 -4.48 -23.31
C PRO A 390 -15.10 -4.24 -24.26
N PRO A 391 -13.87 -4.61 -23.83
CA PRO A 391 -13.46 -4.94 -22.47
C PRO A 391 -13.17 -3.68 -21.65
N GLU A 392 -13.50 -3.70 -20.34
CA GLU A 392 -13.16 -2.70 -19.34
C GLU A 392 -13.68 -1.27 -19.61
N GLY A 393 -14.65 -1.12 -20.48
CA GLY A 393 -15.29 0.19 -20.73
C GLY A 393 -16.41 0.44 -19.72
N ALA A 394 -16.11 1.16 -18.64
CA ALA A 394 -17.02 1.57 -17.59
C ALA A 394 -17.77 2.86 -17.99
N VAL A 395 -19.00 2.97 -17.51
CA VAL A 395 -19.79 4.21 -17.56
C VAL A 395 -20.26 4.54 -16.16
N THR A 396 -20.06 5.79 -15.76
CA THR A 396 -20.55 6.32 -14.49
C THR A 396 -21.45 7.53 -14.73
N LEU A 397 -22.65 7.48 -14.14
CA LEU A 397 -23.53 8.64 -14.01
C LEU A 397 -23.46 9.11 -12.56
N ARG A 398 -23.19 10.39 -12.33
CA ARG A 398 -23.10 10.96 -10.98
C ARG A 398 -23.90 12.24 -10.91
N GLY A 399 -24.70 12.37 -9.86
CA GLY A 399 -25.38 13.60 -9.44
C GLY A 399 -24.88 14.06 -8.11
N VAL A 400 -24.62 15.37 -7.96
CA VAL A 400 -24.24 16.03 -6.71
C VAL A 400 -25.24 17.13 -6.44
N LEU A 401 -25.76 17.20 -5.22
CA LEU A 401 -26.64 18.24 -4.71
C LEU A 401 -26.07 18.76 -3.41
N GLY A 402 -25.59 19.97 -3.41
CA GLY A 402 -25.03 20.63 -2.25
C GLY A 402 -25.52 22.07 -2.09
N THR A 403 -25.19 22.66 -0.97
CA THR A 403 -25.52 24.07 -0.65
C THR A 403 -24.90 25.02 -1.67
N GLN A 404 -23.67 24.72 -2.09
CA GLN A 404 -22.89 25.58 -2.99
C GLN A 404 -22.63 24.95 -4.36
N GLU A 405 -23.01 23.66 -4.56
CA GLU A 405 -22.73 22.93 -5.80
C GLU A 405 -23.93 22.08 -6.22
N GLN A 406 -24.28 22.14 -7.50
CA GLN A 406 -25.17 21.19 -8.16
C GLN A 406 -24.46 20.72 -9.44
N THR A 407 -24.15 19.42 -9.52
CA THR A 407 -23.40 18.86 -10.65
C THR A 407 -24.05 17.57 -11.15
N ALA A 408 -24.17 17.42 -12.45
CA ALA A 408 -24.50 16.17 -13.12
C ALA A 408 -23.37 15.81 -14.08
N SER A 409 -22.89 14.57 -14.04
CA SER A 409 -21.82 14.13 -14.91
C SER A 409 -22.04 12.74 -15.49
N PHE A 410 -21.55 12.55 -16.72
CA PHE A 410 -21.42 11.28 -17.42
C PHE A 410 -19.94 11.06 -17.68
N THR A 411 -19.40 9.97 -17.16
CA THR A 411 -17.99 9.58 -17.37
C THR A 411 -17.92 8.23 -18.07
N TYR A 412 -17.18 8.18 -19.16
CA TYR A 412 -16.71 6.95 -19.80
C TYR A 412 -15.26 6.72 -19.41
N ARG A 413 -14.92 5.52 -18.96
CA ARG A 413 -13.55 5.14 -18.60
C ARG A 413 -13.22 3.78 -19.16
N ARG A 414 -12.08 3.64 -19.82
CA ARG A 414 -11.59 2.38 -20.33
C ARG A 414 -10.20 2.11 -19.82
N ASN A 415 -10.08 1.12 -18.94
CA ASN A 415 -8.80 0.66 -18.43
C ASN A 415 -8.06 -0.18 -19.48
N ASN A 416 -6.76 -0.34 -19.29
CA ASN A 416 -5.86 -1.10 -20.16
C ASN A 416 -6.05 -0.76 -21.66
N PHE A 417 -6.24 0.54 -21.95
CA PHE A 417 -6.48 1.03 -23.30
C PHE A 417 -5.20 0.94 -24.13
N ARG A 418 -5.22 0.05 -25.16
CA ARG A 418 -4.09 -0.32 -26.02
C ARG A 418 -2.93 -1.00 -25.31
N GLU A 419 -2.53 -0.54 -24.15
CA GLU A 419 -1.46 -1.07 -23.31
C GLU A 419 -1.93 -1.19 -21.86
N ARG A 420 -1.27 -2.02 -21.09
CA ARG A 420 -1.52 -2.17 -19.65
C ARG A 420 -1.27 -0.84 -18.93
N ASP A 421 -2.06 -0.58 -17.89
CA ASP A 421 -2.00 0.62 -17.03
C ASP A 421 -2.37 1.94 -17.74
N HIS A 422 -2.69 1.93 -19.04
CA HIS A 422 -3.21 3.10 -19.75
C HIS A 422 -4.73 3.19 -19.62
N VAL A 423 -5.22 4.36 -19.29
CA VAL A 423 -6.64 4.64 -19.10
C VAL A 423 -7.08 5.74 -20.05
N LEU A 424 -8.10 5.45 -20.85
CA LEU A 424 -8.79 6.45 -21.65
C LEU A 424 -10.04 6.89 -20.90
N THR A 425 -10.20 8.19 -20.69
CA THR A 425 -11.37 8.77 -20.04
C THR A 425 -12.03 9.78 -20.94
N GLY A 426 -13.37 9.81 -20.92
CA GLY A 426 -14.19 10.85 -21.55
C GLY A 426 -15.22 11.33 -20.53
N LEU A 427 -15.47 12.64 -20.46
CA LEU A 427 -16.42 13.24 -19.53
C LEU A 427 -17.28 14.29 -20.22
N VAL A 428 -18.56 14.29 -19.85
CA VAL A 428 -19.48 15.40 -20.03
C VAL A 428 -20.02 15.76 -18.67
N SER A 429 -19.96 17.05 -18.28
CA SER A 429 -20.53 17.52 -17.03
C SER A 429 -21.25 18.85 -17.19
N ILE A 430 -22.27 19.04 -16.39
CA ILE A 430 -23.01 20.30 -16.23
C ILE A 430 -22.98 20.62 -14.73
N SER A 431 -22.48 21.81 -14.38
CA SER A 431 -22.36 22.23 -13.00
C SER A 431 -22.89 23.65 -12.78
N ASN A 432 -23.42 23.89 -11.59
CA ASN A 432 -23.78 25.19 -11.07
C ASN A 432 -23.14 25.35 -9.70
N ILE A 433 -22.13 26.20 -9.61
CA ILE A 433 -21.30 26.39 -8.43
C ILE A 433 -21.48 27.82 -7.94
N LYS A 434 -21.84 27.99 -6.67
CA LYS A 434 -22.00 29.29 -6.01
C LYS A 434 -21.08 29.34 -4.80
N ARG A 435 -20.06 30.17 -4.87
CA ARG A 435 -19.07 30.38 -3.83
C ARG A 435 -18.89 31.87 -3.59
N ASP A 436 -18.30 32.23 -2.46
CA ASP A 436 -18.01 33.63 -2.15
C ASP A 436 -17.04 34.22 -3.21
N ALA A 437 -16.11 33.40 -3.71
CA ALA A 437 -15.16 33.79 -4.75
C ALA A 437 -15.81 34.03 -6.13
N TYR A 438 -16.81 33.24 -6.51
CA TYR A 438 -17.49 33.32 -7.82
C TYR A 438 -18.77 32.49 -7.89
N ASP A 439 -19.62 32.81 -8.85
CA ASP A 439 -20.81 32.04 -9.25
C ASP A 439 -20.63 31.62 -10.72
N ALA A 440 -20.59 30.30 -10.98
CA ALA A 440 -20.33 29.74 -12.30
C ALA A 440 -21.36 28.67 -12.69
N ARG A 441 -21.88 28.77 -13.91
CA ARG A 441 -22.65 27.74 -14.59
C ARG A 441 -21.81 27.20 -15.73
N THR A 442 -21.42 25.94 -15.68
CA THR A 442 -20.42 25.39 -16.58
C THR A 442 -20.88 24.13 -17.27
N ILE A 443 -20.59 24.01 -18.55
CA ILE A 443 -20.66 22.76 -19.32
C ILE A 443 -19.24 22.40 -19.70
N THR A 444 -18.80 21.20 -19.37
CA THR A 444 -17.45 20.69 -19.69
C THR A 444 -17.58 19.45 -20.56
N LEU A 445 -16.80 19.40 -21.63
CA LEU A 445 -16.53 18.21 -22.42
C LEU A 445 -15.01 17.97 -22.34
N SER A 446 -14.59 16.82 -21.88
CA SER A 446 -13.17 16.49 -21.82
C SER A 446 -12.86 15.05 -22.19
N GLY A 447 -11.62 14.83 -22.62
CA GLY A 447 -11.05 13.52 -22.87
C GLY A 447 -9.61 13.50 -22.41
N ALA A 448 -9.16 12.38 -21.86
CA ALA A 448 -7.78 12.22 -21.43
C ALA A 448 -7.27 10.81 -21.62
N LEU A 449 -5.97 10.69 -21.86
CA LEU A 449 -5.20 9.47 -21.80
C LEU A 449 -4.19 9.61 -20.68
N GLU A 450 -4.14 8.63 -19.81
CA GLU A 450 -3.24 8.65 -18.65
C GLU A 450 -2.61 7.28 -18.40
N ARG A 451 -1.42 7.26 -17.80
CA ARG A 451 -0.85 6.09 -17.17
C ARG A 451 -1.14 6.16 -15.68
N GLN A 452 -1.94 5.24 -15.18
CA GLN A 452 -2.44 5.27 -13.82
C GLN A 452 -1.60 4.42 -12.87
N THR A 453 -1.51 4.87 -11.63
CA THR A 453 -1.08 4.08 -10.46
C THR A 453 -2.31 3.60 -9.68
N ASN A 454 -2.19 2.47 -9.00
CA ASN A 454 -3.20 2.00 -8.06
C ASN A 454 -2.51 1.39 -6.82
N ILE A 455 -3.29 1.03 -5.80
CA ILE A 455 -2.76 0.51 -4.52
C ILE A 455 -2.01 -0.81 -4.72
N LEU A 456 -2.45 -1.67 -5.65
CA LEU A 456 -1.80 -2.96 -5.93
C LEU A 456 -0.50 -2.78 -6.72
N PHE A 457 -0.45 -1.77 -7.59
CA PHE A 457 0.66 -1.51 -8.50
C PHE A 457 1.05 -0.03 -8.49
N GLN A 458 1.78 0.39 -7.48
CA GLN A 458 2.30 1.75 -7.40
C GLN A 458 3.36 1.99 -8.48
N LYS A 459 3.14 3.02 -9.31
CA LYS A 459 4.05 3.40 -10.38
C LYS A 459 4.88 4.62 -9.96
N LYS A 460 6.17 4.57 -10.21
CA LYS A 460 7.06 5.71 -9.96
C LYS A 460 6.75 6.91 -10.87
N TRP A 461 6.32 6.65 -12.11
CA TRP A 461 5.99 7.68 -13.07
C TRP A 461 4.53 7.56 -13.53
N VAL A 462 3.77 8.62 -13.33
CA VAL A 462 2.38 8.78 -13.77
C VAL A 462 2.31 10.00 -14.67
N TRP A 463 1.64 9.89 -15.80
CA TRP A 463 1.45 10.99 -16.73
C TRP A 463 0.00 11.03 -17.23
N ARG A 464 -0.44 12.23 -17.61
CA ARG A 464 -1.74 12.46 -18.20
C ARG A 464 -1.63 13.52 -19.30
N VAL A 465 -2.36 13.28 -20.40
CA VAL A 465 -2.55 14.20 -21.51
C VAL A 465 -4.04 14.29 -21.77
N GLY A 466 -4.60 15.50 -21.73
CA GLY A 466 -6.01 15.73 -21.93
C GLY A 466 -6.32 16.81 -22.97
N ALA A 467 -7.59 16.89 -23.32
CA ALA A 467 -8.20 17.99 -24.06
C ALA A 467 -9.52 18.35 -23.40
N GLU A 468 -9.81 19.62 -23.22
CA GLU A 468 -11.01 20.13 -22.57
C GLU A 468 -11.65 21.25 -23.39
N LEU A 469 -12.98 21.23 -23.49
CA LEU A 469 -13.80 22.33 -23.96
C LEU A 469 -14.76 22.72 -22.85
N ILE A 470 -14.68 23.98 -22.43
CA ILE A 470 -15.43 24.50 -21.30
C ILE A 470 -16.24 25.71 -21.77
N ALA A 471 -17.55 25.62 -21.62
CA ALA A 471 -18.44 26.74 -21.80
C ALA A 471 -18.99 27.14 -20.43
N SER A 472 -18.68 28.34 -19.96
CA SER A 472 -19.13 28.81 -18.66
C SER A 472 -19.70 30.21 -18.69
N ASP A 473 -20.67 30.46 -17.81
CA ASP A 473 -21.27 31.75 -17.55
C ASP A 473 -21.01 32.10 -16.08
N GLU A 474 -20.08 33.03 -15.85
CA GLU A 474 -19.49 33.27 -14.54
C GLU A 474 -19.67 34.71 -14.08
N LYS A 475 -19.79 34.89 -12.76
CA LYS A 475 -19.88 36.17 -12.08
C LYS A 475 -18.86 36.25 -10.97
N ASP A 476 -18.12 37.35 -10.89
CA ASP A 476 -17.16 37.67 -9.85
C ASP A 476 -17.12 39.18 -9.52
N ALA A 477 -16.23 39.57 -8.64
CA ALA A 477 -15.98 40.94 -8.26
C ALA A 477 -15.64 41.89 -9.43
N PHE A 478 -14.85 41.40 -10.39
CA PHE A 478 -14.45 42.19 -11.55
C PHE A 478 -15.57 42.45 -12.57
N SER A 479 -16.64 41.64 -12.49
CA SER A 479 -17.77 41.77 -13.41
C SER A 479 -18.75 42.88 -13.04
N GLY A 480 -18.55 43.54 -11.91
CA GLY A 480 -19.51 44.57 -11.42
C GLY A 480 -20.92 44.04 -11.16
N GLY A 481 -21.02 42.72 -10.87
CA GLY A 481 -22.32 42.04 -10.66
C GLY A 481 -22.91 41.43 -11.94
N ASN A 482 -22.34 41.66 -13.13
CA ASN A 482 -22.79 41.07 -14.39
C ASN A 482 -22.15 39.70 -14.62
N ARG A 483 -22.84 38.80 -15.31
CA ARG A 483 -22.25 37.51 -15.74
C ARG A 483 -21.46 37.71 -17.03
N ARG A 484 -20.39 36.95 -17.15
CA ARG A 484 -19.53 36.92 -18.35
C ARG A 484 -19.45 35.48 -18.87
N THR A 485 -19.63 35.34 -20.17
CA THR A 485 -19.55 34.02 -20.81
C THR A 485 -18.15 33.77 -21.34
N PHE A 486 -17.63 32.59 -21.03
CA PHE A 486 -16.34 32.10 -21.47
C PHE A 486 -16.52 30.82 -22.27
N LEU A 487 -15.82 30.72 -23.40
CA LEU A 487 -15.60 29.47 -24.10
C LEU A 487 -14.08 29.22 -24.08
N ILE A 488 -13.66 28.11 -23.45
CA ILE A 488 -12.24 27.83 -23.21
C ILE A 488 -11.91 26.46 -23.81
N GLY A 489 -10.85 26.43 -24.64
CA GLY A 489 -10.19 25.21 -25.07
C GLY A 489 -8.89 25.05 -24.28
N ALA A 490 -8.68 23.90 -23.67
CA ALA A 490 -7.49 23.62 -22.86
C ALA A 490 -6.86 22.27 -23.21
N VAL A 491 -5.54 22.16 -23.05
CA VAL A 491 -4.78 20.93 -23.21
C VAL A 491 -4.00 20.66 -21.92
N PRO A 492 -4.65 20.12 -20.87
CA PRO A 492 -3.99 19.84 -19.61
C PRO A 492 -3.01 18.68 -19.75
N LEU A 493 -1.80 18.88 -19.28
CA LEU A 493 -0.71 17.91 -19.20
C LEU A 493 -0.28 17.79 -17.75
N SER A 494 -0.03 16.57 -17.28
CA SER A 494 0.60 16.35 -15.98
C SER A 494 1.65 15.25 -16.03
N LEU A 495 2.67 15.39 -15.19
CA LEU A 495 3.69 14.38 -14.96
C LEU A 495 4.01 14.35 -13.48
N THR A 496 3.93 13.17 -12.88
CA THR A 496 4.21 12.97 -11.45
C THR A 496 5.22 11.85 -11.28
N TYR A 497 6.22 12.11 -10.46
CA TYR A 497 7.12 11.09 -9.93
C TYR A 497 6.73 10.77 -8.50
N ASP A 498 6.46 9.50 -8.20
CA ASP A 498 6.17 8.99 -6.86
C ASP A 498 7.25 7.99 -6.44
N GLY A 499 8.12 8.42 -5.55
CA GLY A 499 9.16 7.60 -4.92
C GLY A 499 8.87 7.32 -3.44
N SER A 500 7.61 7.44 -3.03
CA SER A 500 7.21 7.08 -1.67
C SER A 500 7.01 5.58 -1.51
N ASP A 501 7.05 5.13 -0.27
CA ASP A 501 6.86 3.73 0.13
C ASP A 501 5.41 3.26 0.08
N ASP A 502 4.44 4.14 0.29
CA ASP A 502 3.01 3.83 0.29
C ASP A 502 2.20 4.95 -0.35
N LEU A 503 1.15 4.59 -1.12
CA LEU A 503 0.33 5.56 -1.85
C LEU A 503 -0.58 6.38 -0.92
N LEU A 504 -1.16 5.76 0.11
CA LEU A 504 -2.16 6.37 0.99
C LEU A 504 -1.58 6.88 2.32
N ASN A 505 -0.52 6.23 2.80
CA ASN A 505 0.09 6.56 4.09
C ASN A 505 1.62 6.59 3.99
N PRO A 506 2.18 7.48 3.18
CA PRO A 506 3.62 7.55 2.95
C PRO A 506 4.38 7.87 4.24
N SER A 507 5.41 7.07 4.51
CA SER A 507 6.30 7.24 5.66
C SER A 507 7.74 7.61 5.26
N ARG A 508 8.13 7.26 4.03
CA ARG A 508 9.48 7.50 3.50
C ARG A 508 9.41 7.87 2.02
N GLY A 509 10.37 8.67 1.58
CA GLY A 509 10.55 9.02 0.17
C GLY A 509 10.03 10.40 -0.17
N PHE A 510 9.81 10.62 -1.45
CA PHE A 510 9.39 11.92 -1.96
C PHE A 510 8.52 11.78 -3.21
N ARG A 511 7.75 12.83 -3.51
CA ARG A 511 6.85 12.93 -4.67
C ARG A 511 7.04 14.28 -5.35
N LEU A 512 7.05 14.36 -6.69
CA LEU A 512 7.19 15.58 -7.51
C LEU A 512 6.20 15.59 -8.66
N GLY A 513 5.26 16.51 -8.63
CA GLY A 513 4.26 16.68 -9.67
C GLY A 513 4.42 18.02 -10.42
N GLY A 514 4.25 17.97 -11.71
CA GLY A 514 4.15 19.14 -12.58
C GLY A 514 2.88 19.09 -13.40
N ARG A 515 2.17 20.21 -13.49
CA ARG A 515 1.01 20.41 -14.35
C ARG A 515 1.25 21.59 -15.27
N PHE A 516 0.89 21.45 -16.53
CA PHE A 516 0.98 22.50 -17.54
C PHE A 516 -0.29 22.45 -18.41
N SER A 517 -1.02 23.55 -18.47
CA SER A 517 -2.25 23.66 -19.26
C SER A 517 -2.20 24.92 -20.12
N PRO A 518 -1.86 24.81 -21.40
CA PRO A 518 -2.11 25.88 -22.36
C PRO A 518 -3.60 25.98 -22.63
N GLU A 519 -4.14 27.22 -22.61
CA GLU A 519 -5.56 27.51 -22.72
C GLU A 519 -5.81 28.65 -23.70
N LEU A 520 -6.87 28.51 -24.49
CA LEU A 520 -7.39 29.53 -25.39
C LEU A 520 -8.79 29.93 -24.92
N SER A 521 -8.99 31.18 -24.61
CA SER A 521 -10.29 31.73 -24.22
C SER A 521 -10.86 32.61 -25.32
N PHE A 522 -12.14 32.39 -25.62
CA PHE A 522 -12.91 33.13 -26.63
C PHE A 522 -13.96 34.00 -25.91
N GLN A 523 -13.51 35.05 -25.26
CA GLN A 523 -14.34 36.07 -24.60
C GLN A 523 -13.96 37.44 -25.10
N ASN A 524 -14.88 38.15 -25.76
CA ASN A 524 -14.61 39.50 -26.33
C ASN A 524 -13.30 39.57 -27.11
N GLY A 525 -13.04 38.57 -27.97
CA GLY A 525 -11.80 38.32 -28.68
C GLY A 525 -11.11 37.04 -28.19
N THR A 526 -10.11 36.59 -28.94
CA THR A 526 -9.34 35.37 -28.64
C THR A 526 -8.03 35.76 -27.93
N PHE A 527 -7.74 35.10 -26.82
CA PHE A 527 -6.45 35.22 -26.13
C PHE A 527 -6.00 33.89 -25.54
N GLY A 528 -4.69 33.66 -25.53
CA GLY A 528 -4.08 32.49 -24.93
C GLY A 528 -3.43 32.81 -23.59
N TYR A 529 -3.47 31.82 -22.69
CA TYR A 529 -2.71 31.84 -21.46
C TYR A 529 -2.26 30.42 -21.11
N SER A 530 -1.33 30.27 -20.18
CA SER A 530 -0.87 28.97 -19.72
C SER A 530 -0.90 28.92 -18.20
N ARG A 531 -1.46 27.85 -17.67
CA ARG A 531 -1.41 27.54 -16.23
C ARG A 531 -0.29 26.55 -15.98
N VAL A 532 0.56 26.86 -15.01
CA VAL A 532 1.67 26.01 -14.57
C VAL A 532 1.54 25.80 -13.08
N GLN A 533 1.70 24.58 -12.62
CA GLN A 533 1.73 24.26 -11.19
C GLN A 533 2.81 23.19 -10.95
N ILE A 534 3.53 23.34 -9.85
CA ILE A 534 4.50 22.37 -9.36
C ILE A 534 4.16 22.08 -7.92
N ASP A 535 4.03 20.81 -7.61
CA ASP A 535 3.73 20.29 -6.28
C ASP A 535 4.89 19.44 -5.78
N GLY A 536 5.15 19.51 -4.49
CA GLY A 536 6.20 18.74 -3.95
C GLY A 536 6.00 18.30 -2.49
N SER A 537 6.21 16.98 -2.08
CA SER A 537 6.17 16.46 -0.69
C SER A 537 7.36 15.57 -0.39
N VAL A 538 7.84 15.57 0.86
CA VAL A 538 8.86 14.68 1.38
C VAL A 538 8.39 14.03 2.68
N TYR A 539 8.77 12.77 2.87
CA TYR A 539 8.42 11.99 4.03
C TYR A 539 9.70 11.40 4.62
N GLN A 540 9.95 11.70 5.88
CA GLN A 540 11.15 11.27 6.59
C GLN A 540 10.77 10.60 7.90
N PRO A 541 11.00 9.29 8.05
CA PRO A 541 10.83 8.63 9.34
C PRO A 541 11.92 9.14 10.29
N MET A 542 11.50 9.67 11.43
CA MET A 542 12.41 10.13 12.50
C MET A 542 12.61 9.04 13.55
N THR A 543 11.56 8.27 13.80
CA THR A 543 11.54 7.06 14.63
C THR A 543 10.53 6.08 14.06
N GLU A 544 10.42 4.88 14.63
CA GLU A 544 9.39 3.90 14.24
C GLU A 544 7.95 4.43 14.37
N ARG A 545 7.73 5.45 15.19
CA ARG A 545 6.41 6.01 15.50
C ARG A 545 6.20 7.41 14.95
N VAL A 546 7.25 8.08 14.49
CA VAL A 546 7.21 9.50 14.09
C VAL A 546 7.70 9.69 12.68
N VAL A 547 6.84 10.24 11.82
CA VAL A 547 7.18 10.64 10.46
C VAL A 547 7.04 12.15 10.33
N LEU A 548 8.09 12.81 9.87
CA LEU A 548 8.03 14.22 9.48
C LEU A 548 7.65 14.29 7.99
N ALA A 549 6.59 15.05 7.67
CA ALA A 549 6.13 15.27 6.31
C ALA A 549 6.10 16.76 6.00
N ALA A 550 6.61 17.15 4.83
CA ALA A 550 6.58 18.52 4.37
C ALA A 550 6.09 18.60 2.92
N ARG A 551 5.38 19.68 2.58
CA ARG A 551 4.85 19.97 1.24
C ARG A 551 5.13 21.41 0.82
N ALA A 552 5.39 21.60 -0.47
CA ALA A 552 5.37 22.90 -1.11
C ALA A 552 4.59 22.83 -2.45
N ARG A 553 3.81 23.85 -2.75
CA ARG A 553 3.06 24.00 -4.00
C ARG A 553 3.26 25.40 -4.55
N PHE A 554 3.56 25.48 -5.84
CA PHE A 554 3.72 26.73 -6.56
C PHE A 554 2.88 26.70 -7.83
N GLY A 555 2.15 27.77 -8.09
CA GLY A 555 1.35 27.92 -9.30
C GLY A 555 1.56 29.29 -9.96
N THR A 556 1.45 29.34 -11.29
CA THR A 556 1.46 30.60 -12.04
C THR A 556 0.60 30.53 -13.30
N ILE A 557 -0.04 31.64 -13.65
CA ILE A 557 -0.76 31.84 -14.92
C ILE A 557 -0.03 32.91 -15.73
N LEU A 558 0.41 32.53 -16.91
CA LEU A 558 1.19 33.36 -17.84
C LEU A 558 0.33 33.75 -19.05
N GLY A 559 0.55 34.92 -19.65
CA GLY A 559 -0.05 35.33 -20.92
C GLY A 559 -1.35 36.12 -20.80
N SER A 560 -1.92 36.33 -19.59
CA SER A 560 -3.15 37.14 -19.43
C SER A 560 -3.15 37.90 -18.10
N THR A 561 -4.05 38.86 -17.97
CA THR A 561 -4.37 39.56 -16.70
C THR A 561 -5.44 38.84 -15.94
N VAL A 562 -5.51 39.00 -14.60
CA VAL A 562 -6.42 38.26 -13.74
C VAL A 562 -7.90 38.51 -14.08
N ASP A 563 -8.25 39.73 -14.49
CA ASP A 563 -9.60 40.14 -14.85
C ASP A 563 -10.12 39.47 -16.14
N ARG A 564 -9.22 39.07 -17.05
CA ARG A 564 -9.55 38.39 -18.31
C ARG A 564 -9.70 36.87 -18.12
N ILE A 565 -9.06 36.31 -17.11
CA ILE A 565 -9.13 34.87 -16.82
C ILE A 565 -10.47 34.56 -16.16
N ALA A 566 -11.14 33.50 -16.64
CA ALA A 566 -12.38 33.03 -16.01
C ALA A 566 -12.16 32.78 -14.52
N PRO A 567 -13.05 33.27 -13.63
CA PRO A 567 -12.92 33.08 -12.17
C PRO A 567 -12.62 31.63 -11.77
N SER A 568 -13.31 30.66 -12.34
CA SER A 568 -13.11 29.22 -12.10
C SER A 568 -11.72 28.71 -12.50
N ARG A 569 -10.95 29.49 -13.29
CA ARG A 569 -9.59 29.09 -13.79
C ARG A 569 -8.47 29.80 -13.05
N ARG A 570 -8.75 30.68 -12.07
CA ARG A 570 -7.74 31.34 -11.23
C ARG A 570 -7.25 30.40 -10.14
N PHE A 571 -6.15 30.77 -9.51
CA PHE A 571 -5.70 30.09 -8.29
C PHE A 571 -6.41 30.64 -7.06
N TYR A 572 -6.74 29.74 -6.13
CA TYR A 572 -7.31 30.00 -4.82
C TYR A 572 -6.54 29.20 -3.78
N ALA A 573 -6.60 29.61 -2.50
CA ALA A 573 -6.01 28.89 -1.38
C ALA A 573 -6.89 29.01 -0.14
N GLY A 574 -6.68 28.11 0.83
CA GLY A 574 -7.46 27.95 2.05
C GLY A 574 -8.31 26.69 2.02
N GLY A 575 -8.56 26.10 3.19
CA GLY A 575 -9.30 24.85 3.33
C GLY A 575 -8.43 23.63 3.66
N GLY A 576 -9.07 22.47 3.80
CA GLY A 576 -8.46 21.24 4.32
C GLY A 576 -7.35 20.62 3.48
N ALA A 577 -7.33 20.86 2.16
CA ALA A 577 -6.31 20.39 1.22
C ALA A 577 -5.26 21.46 0.84
N SER A 578 -5.40 22.67 1.36
CA SER A 578 -4.56 23.83 1.08
C SER A 578 -3.91 24.35 2.38
N VAL A 579 -4.42 25.44 2.95
CA VAL A 579 -3.95 26.03 4.20
C VAL A 579 -5.05 25.86 5.26
N ARG A 580 -4.85 24.89 6.15
CA ARG A 580 -5.83 24.59 7.23
C ARG A 580 -5.87 25.72 8.25
N GLY A 581 -7.04 25.94 8.82
CA GLY A 581 -7.33 27.07 9.70
C GLY A 581 -8.09 28.20 9.01
N TYR A 582 -8.08 28.25 7.67
CA TYR A 582 -8.82 29.23 6.87
C TYR A 582 -10.02 28.60 6.16
N GLY A 583 -11.01 29.43 5.81
CA GLY A 583 -12.13 29.02 4.99
C GLY A 583 -11.69 28.54 3.60
N TYR A 584 -12.56 27.75 2.97
CA TYR A 584 -12.28 27.23 1.64
C TYR A 584 -12.17 28.35 0.61
N GLN A 585 -11.05 28.39 -0.14
CA GLN A 585 -10.73 29.43 -1.13
C GLN A 585 -10.66 30.87 -0.58
N ASP A 586 -10.50 31.05 0.71
CA ASP A 586 -10.66 32.31 1.41
C ASP A 586 -9.36 33.13 1.58
N ILE A 587 -8.22 32.57 1.12
CA ILE A 587 -6.91 33.25 1.15
C ILE A 587 -6.65 33.99 -0.15
N GLY A 588 -6.19 35.21 -0.03
CA GLY A 588 -5.71 36.01 -1.15
C GLY A 588 -6.31 37.42 -1.22
N PRO A 589 -6.18 38.08 -2.38
CA PRO A 589 -6.74 39.41 -2.59
C PRO A 589 -8.28 39.34 -2.56
N ARG A 590 -8.89 40.39 -1.97
CA ARG A 590 -10.34 40.50 -1.77
C ARG A 590 -10.90 41.73 -2.47
N ASP A 591 -12.18 41.70 -2.78
CA ASP A 591 -12.93 42.83 -3.32
C ASP A 591 -13.43 43.79 -2.23
N ALA A 592 -14.24 44.79 -2.61
CA ALA A 592 -14.82 45.75 -1.70
C ALA A 592 -15.87 45.12 -0.73
N ASN A 593 -16.45 43.99 -1.11
CA ASN A 593 -17.38 43.22 -0.29
C ASN A 593 -16.69 42.23 0.66
N ASN A 594 -15.36 42.17 0.59
CA ASN A 594 -14.51 41.20 1.28
C ASN A 594 -14.57 39.77 0.70
N ASP A 595 -15.02 39.60 -0.55
CA ASP A 595 -15.04 38.33 -1.25
C ASP A 595 -13.69 38.03 -1.91
N PRO A 596 -13.17 36.79 -1.90
CA PRO A 596 -11.91 36.43 -2.53
C PRO A 596 -12.00 36.49 -4.05
N ILE A 597 -11.07 37.18 -4.69
CA ILE A 597 -11.05 37.35 -6.16
C ILE A 597 -10.16 36.32 -6.86
N GLY A 598 -9.44 35.49 -6.12
CA GLY A 598 -8.43 34.58 -6.66
C GLY A 598 -7.21 35.31 -7.24
N GLY A 599 -6.31 34.56 -7.83
CA GLY A 599 -5.07 35.16 -8.36
C GLY A 599 -4.45 34.39 -9.51
N LYS A 600 -3.34 34.94 -9.99
CA LYS A 600 -2.51 34.38 -11.07
C LYS A 600 -1.38 33.52 -10.53
N SER A 601 -1.00 33.67 -9.28
CA SER A 601 0.03 32.85 -8.68
C SER A 601 -0.31 32.41 -7.28
N LEU A 602 0.23 31.24 -6.93
CA LEU A 602 0.01 30.49 -5.70
C LEU A 602 1.36 30.10 -5.11
N ALA A 603 1.49 30.24 -3.80
CA ALA A 603 2.54 29.60 -3.01
C ALA A 603 1.92 29.00 -1.75
N GLU A 604 2.14 27.72 -1.51
CA GLU A 604 1.70 27.01 -0.30
C GLU A 604 2.82 26.16 0.28
N PHE A 605 2.84 26.07 1.60
CA PHE A 605 3.76 25.24 2.37
C PHE A 605 2.99 24.54 3.47
N SER A 606 3.37 23.31 3.77
CA SER A 606 2.79 22.54 4.88
C SER A 606 3.88 21.72 5.56
N LEU A 607 3.82 21.63 6.87
CA LEU A 607 4.70 20.79 7.69
C LEU A 607 3.86 20.04 8.71
N GLU A 608 4.04 18.72 8.77
CA GLU A 608 3.35 17.82 9.69
C GLU A 608 4.34 16.95 10.45
N SER A 609 4.06 16.69 11.71
CA SER A 609 4.69 15.62 12.48
C SER A 609 3.64 14.55 12.77
N ARG A 610 3.73 13.39 12.11
CA ARG A 610 2.78 12.29 12.23
C ARG A 610 3.26 11.32 13.30
N VAL A 611 2.59 11.32 14.46
CA VAL A 611 2.93 10.45 15.60
C VAL A 611 1.89 9.34 15.70
N ARG A 612 2.33 8.07 15.60
CA ARG A 612 1.44 6.90 15.59
C ARG A 612 1.49 6.11 16.91
N PHE A 613 0.32 5.72 17.41
CA PHE A 613 0.10 4.88 18.59
C PHE A 613 -0.86 3.74 18.23
N GLY A 614 -0.33 2.60 17.78
CA GLY A 614 -1.15 1.50 17.26
C GLY A 614 -2.00 1.95 16.07
N ASN A 615 -3.32 1.84 16.19
CA ASN A 615 -4.28 2.25 15.14
C ASN A 615 -4.66 3.74 15.22
N PHE A 616 -4.13 4.51 16.16
CA PHE A 616 -4.40 5.94 16.28
C PHE A 616 -3.13 6.76 16.02
N GLY A 617 -3.33 8.03 15.67
CA GLY A 617 -2.23 8.98 15.52
C GLY A 617 -2.65 10.41 15.82
N VAL A 618 -1.66 11.20 16.19
CA VAL A 618 -1.79 12.65 16.41
C VAL A 618 -0.83 13.36 15.47
N VAL A 619 -1.31 14.41 14.82
CA VAL A 619 -0.57 15.14 13.79
C VAL A 619 -0.64 16.64 14.06
N PRO A 620 0.30 17.21 14.82
CA PRO A 620 0.50 18.65 14.82
C PRO A 620 0.95 19.11 13.43
N PHE A 621 0.39 20.23 12.97
CA PHE A 621 0.71 20.79 11.66
C PHE A 621 0.80 22.31 11.68
N ILE A 622 1.55 22.84 10.73
CA ILE A 622 1.59 24.24 10.38
C ILE A 622 1.56 24.37 8.85
N ASP A 623 0.64 25.19 8.35
CA ASP A 623 0.46 25.47 6.94
C ASP A 623 0.65 26.97 6.69
N ALA A 624 1.16 27.32 5.51
CA ALA A 624 1.28 28.70 5.09
C ALA A 624 0.97 28.83 3.61
N GLY A 625 0.31 29.90 3.19
CA GLY A 625 0.04 30.13 1.78
C GLY A 625 -0.32 31.56 1.46
N ASN A 626 -0.22 31.87 0.17
CA ASN A 626 -0.61 33.18 -0.39
C ASN A 626 -1.04 33.05 -1.84
N ILE A 627 -1.99 33.87 -2.24
CA ILE A 627 -2.44 34.09 -3.61
C ILE A 627 -2.08 35.50 -4.04
N SER A 628 -1.58 35.67 -5.25
CA SER A 628 -1.23 36.97 -5.79
C SER A 628 -1.80 37.21 -7.20
N THR A 629 -2.18 38.44 -7.50
CA THR A 629 -2.57 38.89 -8.86
C THR A 629 -1.40 39.02 -9.81
N SER A 630 -0.15 39.05 -9.30
CA SER A 630 1.08 39.02 -10.11
C SER A 630 1.35 37.60 -10.63
N PHE A 631 2.11 37.46 -11.71
CA PHE A 631 2.48 36.14 -12.25
C PHE A 631 3.52 35.41 -11.41
N LEU A 632 4.31 36.10 -10.59
CA LEU A 632 5.23 35.49 -9.63
C LEU A 632 4.59 35.40 -8.25
N PRO A 633 4.69 34.24 -7.57
CA PRO A 633 4.25 34.09 -6.19
C PRO A 633 4.97 35.11 -5.29
N ARG A 634 4.24 35.68 -4.35
CA ARG A 634 4.79 36.57 -3.34
C ARG A 634 4.85 35.85 -2.00
N PHE A 635 6.02 35.90 -1.37
CA PHE A 635 6.25 35.30 -0.04
C PHE A 635 6.00 36.30 1.09
N ARG A 636 5.57 37.51 0.76
CA ARG A 636 5.10 38.48 1.76
C ARG A 636 3.64 38.22 2.05
N ASP A 637 3.23 38.50 3.26
CA ASP A 637 1.84 38.39 3.73
C ASP A 637 1.29 36.96 3.64
N LEU A 638 2.16 35.94 3.87
CA LEU A 638 1.75 34.56 3.99
C LEU A 638 0.69 34.42 5.09
N ARG A 639 -0.40 33.76 4.77
CA ARG A 639 -1.44 33.36 5.70
C ARG A 639 -1.00 32.07 6.37
N ILE A 640 -0.91 32.06 7.70
CA ILE A 640 -0.37 30.94 8.46
C ILE A 640 -1.49 30.34 9.30
N GLY A 641 -1.70 29.04 9.16
CA GLY A 641 -2.61 28.25 9.99
C GLY A 641 -1.84 27.17 10.74
N ALA A 642 -2.27 26.88 11.94
CA ALA A 642 -1.71 25.80 12.75
C ALA A 642 -2.81 24.99 13.41
N GLY A 643 -2.52 23.75 13.77
CA GLY A 643 -3.53 22.90 14.39
C GLY A 643 -3.05 21.50 14.76
N LEU A 644 -4.04 20.69 15.11
CA LEU A 644 -3.86 19.29 15.47
C LEU A 644 -4.80 18.43 14.66
N GLY A 645 -4.29 17.31 14.14
CA GLY A 645 -5.05 16.28 13.48
C GLY A 645 -5.10 15.00 14.28
N LEU A 646 -6.24 14.33 14.27
CA LEU A 646 -6.39 12.96 14.73
C LEU A 646 -6.45 12.03 13.51
N ARG A 647 -5.85 10.85 13.65
CA ARG A 647 -5.85 9.79 12.62
C ARG A 647 -6.35 8.50 13.23
N TYR A 648 -7.16 7.78 12.46
CA TYR A 648 -7.48 6.39 12.72
C TYR A 648 -7.04 5.57 11.50
N TYR A 649 -6.06 4.70 11.69
CA TYR A 649 -5.49 3.87 10.62
C TYR A 649 -6.31 2.62 10.43
N SER A 650 -7.11 2.58 9.35
CA SER A 650 -7.90 1.43 8.93
C SER A 650 -7.17 0.65 7.83
N SER A 651 -7.69 -0.54 7.48
CA SER A 651 -7.16 -1.38 6.38
C SER A 651 -7.22 -0.71 5.00
N PHE A 652 -8.10 0.28 4.82
CA PHE A 652 -8.28 1.03 3.57
C PHE A 652 -7.66 2.43 3.60
N GLY A 653 -6.89 2.75 4.64
CA GLY A 653 -6.20 4.03 4.79
C GLY A 653 -6.58 4.80 6.05
N PRO A 654 -5.86 5.88 6.37
CA PRO A 654 -6.13 6.67 7.56
C PRO A 654 -7.38 7.56 7.37
N ILE A 655 -8.31 7.51 8.33
CA ILE A 655 -9.37 8.50 8.49
C ILE A 655 -8.79 9.65 9.29
N ARG A 656 -8.94 10.90 8.82
CA ARG A 656 -8.42 12.09 9.49
C ARG A 656 -9.51 13.05 9.94
N ILE A 657 -9.27 13.69 11.08
CA ILE A 657 -10.00 14.84 11.59
C ILE A 657 -8.98 15.90 11.97
N ASP A 658 -8.96 17.01 11.26
CA ASP A 658 -8.04 18.12 11.51
C ASP A 658 -8.80 19.31 12.09
N VAL A 659 -8.23 19.93 13.13
CA VAL A 659 -8.72 21.16 13.74
C VAL A 659 -7.62 22.20 13.63
N GLY A 660 -7.89 23.29 12.94
CA GLY A 660 -6.92 24.35 12.69
C GLY A 660 -7.44 25.74 13.04
N THR A 661 -6.52 26.64 13.34
CA THR A 661 -6.78 28.05 13.62
C THR A 661 -5.83 28.93 12.80
N PRO A 662 -6.31 30.09 12.28
CA PRO A 662 -5.42 31.05 11.63
C PRO A 662 -4.57 31.76 12.68
N LEU A 663 -3.25 31.85 12.44
CA LEU A 663 -2.32 32.58 13.32
C LEU A 663 -2.28 34.08 13.03
N ASN A 664 -2.62 34.47 11.82
CA ASN A 664 -2.69 35.88 11.39
C ASN A 664 -4.03 36.18 10.68
N PRO A 665 -5.19 36.07 11.41
CA PRO A 665 -6.51 36.22 10.84
C PRO A 665 -6.77 37.62 10.29
N GLN A 666 -7.59 37.71 9.25
CA GLN A 666 -8.20 38.95 8.75
C GLN A 666 -9.70 38.98 9.09
N LYS A 667 -10.32 40.13 8.79
CA LYS A 667 -11.75 40.25 9.00
C LYS A 667 -12.52 39.26 8.10
N GLY A 668 -13.31 38.38 8.71
CA GLY A 668 -14.06 37.35 7.99
C GLY A 668 -13.49 35.93 8.16
N ASP A 669 -12.23 35.81 8.54
CA ASP A 669 -11.62 34.47 8.74
C ASP A 669 -12.26 33.74 9.92
N PRO A 670 -12.46 32.41 9.85
CA PRO A 670 -12.98 31.62 10.96
C PRO A 670 -11.98 31.60 12.12
N ARG A 671 -12.46 31.53 13.35
CA ARG A 671 -11.58 31.36 14.53
C ARG A 671 -11.01 29.94 14.61
N VAL A 672 -11.80 28.96 14.22
CA VAL A 672 -11.44 27.53 14.22
C VAL A 672 -12.11 26.90 13.00
N ALA A 673 -11.40 26.06 12.29
CA ALA A 673 -11.90 25.27 11.17
C ALA A 673 -11.69 23.78 11.44
N VAL A 674 -12.66 22.96 11.08
CA VAL A 674 -12.64 21.50 11.24
C VAL A 674 -12.76 20.84 9.88
N TYR A 675 -11.92 19.84 9.63
CA TYR A 675 -11.89 19.09 8.37
C TYR A 675 -11.91 17.60 8.65
N VAL A 676 -12.75 16.86 7.92
CA VAL A 676 -12.83 15.40 7.99
C VAL A 676 -12.59 14.83 6.60
N SER A 677 -11.67 13.89 6.46
CA SER A 677 -11.42 13.23 5.17
C SER A 677 -10.72 11.87 5.34
N LEU A 678 -10.61 11.12 4.23
CA LEU A 678 -9.84 9.89 4.13
C LEU A 678 -8.43 10.20 3.55
N GLY A 679 -7.42 9.44 3.97
CA GLY A 679 -6.03 9.62 3.57
C GLY A 679 -5.29 10.64 4.43
N GLN A 680 -3.99 10.82 4.13
CA GLN A 680 -3.20 11.90 4.73
C GLN A 680 -3.51 13.24 4.04
N ALA A 681 -3.06 14.35 4.62
CA ALA A 681 -3.29 15.66 4.01
C ALA A 681 -2.50 15.85 2.70
N PHE A 682 -1.39 15.11 2.55
CA PHE A 682 -0.55 15.04 1.36
C PHE A 682 0.40 13.86 1.44
#